data_9935e11521c7a858c16c407661e7eced
#
_entry.id   9935e11521c7a858c16c407661e7eced
#
_cell.length_a   1.000
_cell.length_b   1.000
_cell.length_c   1.000
_cell.angle_alpha   90.00
_cell.angle_beta   90.00
_cell.angle_gamma   90.00
#
_symmetry.space_group_name_H-M   'P 1'
#
loop_
_entity.id
_entity.type
_entity.pdbx_description
1 polymer ?
#
loop_
_entity_poly.entity_id
_entity_poly.type
_entity_poly.pdbx_seq_one_letter_code
_entity_poly.pdbx_strand_id
1 'polypeptide(L)'
;MTIQHLIAQRLNLRDKQVEATLKLLDEGATIPFISRYRKEATGALDEVQVAAVADEYRKVQELEHRKTFVLETIEAQGKLTDELRQRITQSWDATEVEDLYLPFKPKRRTKAQVARERGLEPLAQKLLLRPQDDPELAAERFLTDEVPDVAAALQGARDIIAEQISEDERSRQSLRNVFGREAVISSKLVKGKEEEAAKYRDYFDWSEPLRRCTSHRLLAMRRGESEGMLRVSIAPADESGTADRIARPFVRPNTAAAAQIATAAADAYKRLLRPSIETEFAAQSKQQADEEAIRVFAQNLQQLLLAAPLGSRRIMGIDPGFRTGCKVVCLDEQGDLLHNTTIYPHEPKKDRAAAAATLQKLAKQYRVEAVAIGNGTAGRETEELVRSLKSQANAEVNWDEIPIFLVSEDGASVYSASAVARAEFPDHDVTVRGAVSIARRLADPLAELVKIDPKAIGVGQYQHDVDATALKRALDHTVEHCVNAVGVNLNTASAHLLTYVSGLGAALAQNIVNYRAEHGAFASRKELLKVPRLGAKAFEQCAGFLRIPQAKHPLDNTAVHPERYALVEKMASDAGTDLQTLIAHPEIRQKIDLKRYCTAEVGLPTLHDIWAELDKPGRDPRGTAQVFQFEERVHSIDDLEIGMVLPGVVTNVTNFGAFVDLGIKTKGLVHVSQLADRFVKDPAEVVQVQQQVEVRVVEVDKARGRIALSMKKG
;
A
#
# COMPACT_ATOMS: atom_id res chain seq x y z
N MET A 1 -2.80 17.02 -27.88
CA MET A 1 -2.78 15.60 -27.42
C MET A 1 -4.06 15.37 -26.64
N THR A 2 -4.78 14.27 -26.85
CA THR A 2 -5.98 13.93 -26.06
C THR A 2 -5.57 13.31 -24.73
N ILE A 3 -6.45 13.38 -23.73
CA ILE A 3 -6.20 12.78 -22.40
C ILE A 3 -5.99 11.26 -22.52
N GLN A 4 -6.78 10.60 -23.35
CA GLN A 4 -6.67 9.16 -23.62
C GLN A 4 -5.29 8.79 -24.18
N HIS A 5 -4.80 9.56 -25.17
CA HIS A 5 -3.49 9.33 -25.78
C HIS A 5 -2.35 9.56 -24.77
N LEU A 6 -2.44 10.59 -23.94
CA LEU A 6 -1.47 10.85 -22.87
C LEU A 6 -1.37 9.69 -21.88
N ILE A 7 -2.53 9.22 -21.39
CA ILE A 7 -2.56 8.08 -20.44
C ILE A 7 -2.03 6.82 -21.09
N ALA A 8 -2.44 6.55 -22.35
CA ALA A 8 -1.98 5.39 -23.10
C ALA A 8 -0.45 5.38 -23.27
N GLN A 9 0.14 6.54 -23.59
CA GLN A 9 1.59 6.69 -23.71
C GLN A 9 2.31 6.46 -22.38
N ARG A 10 1.80 7.04 -21.27
CA ARG A 10 2.40 6.90 -19.93
C ARG A 10 2.37 5.46 -19.41
N LEU A 11 1.29 4.74 -19.69
CA LEU A 11 1.07 3.37 -19.22
C LEU A 11 1.50 2.30 -20.24
N ASN A 12 2.01 2.70 -21.40
CA ASN A 12 2.35 1.79 -22.50
C ASN A 12 1.15 0.90 -22.92
N LEU A 13 -0.03 1.51 -23.04
CA LEU A 13 -1.27 0.89 -23.47
C LEU A 13 -1.71 1.44 -24.82
N ARG A 14 -2.73 0.83 -25.42
CA ARG A 14 -3.35 1.32 -26.65
C ARG A 14 -4.44 2.35 -26.33
N ASP A 15 -4.59 3.39 -27.13
CA ASP A 15 -5.59 4.45 -26.95
C ASP A 15 -7.01 3.88 -26.77
N LYS A 16 -7.39 2.90 -27.59
CA LYS A 16 -8.70 2.23 -27.52
C LYS A 16 -8.94 1.51 -26.18
N GLN A 17 -7.89 0.95 -25.58
CA GLN A 17 -8.01 0.29 -24.26
C GLN A 17 -8.31 1.33 -23.17
N VAL A 18 -7.58 2.44 -23.21
CA VAL A 18 -7.77 3.54 -22.24
C VAL A 18 -9.15 4.17 -22.42
N GLU A 19 -9.56 4.47 -23.67
CA GLU A 19 -10.87 5.06 -23.98
C GLU A 19 -12.02 4.19 -23.46
N ALA A 20 -11.98 2.89 -23.76
CA ALA A 20 -13.00 1.94 -23.29
C ALA A 20 -13.02 1.83 -21.75
N THR A 21 -11.85 1.82 -21.12
CA THR A 21 -11.74 1.75 -19.65
C THR A 21 -12.31 3.01 -19.01
N LEU A 22 -11.94 4.20 -19.49
CA LEU A 22 -12.47 5.46 -18.97
C LEU A 22 -13.99 5.56 -19.13
N LYS A 23 -14.52 5.14 -20.29
CA LYS A 23 -15.96 5.10 -20.52
C LYS A 23 -16.67 4.22 -19.48
N LEU A 24 -16.17 3.01 -19.22
CA LEU A 24 -16.75 2.11 -18.21
C LEU A 24 -16.67 2.69 -16.80
N LEU A 25 -15.56 3.34 -16.45
CA LEU A 25 -15.40 4.02 -15.15
C LEU A 25 -16.38 5.20 -15.00
N ASP A 26 -16.55 6.02 -16.04
CA ASP A 26 -17.50 7.14 -16.06
C ASP A 26 -18.97 6.66 -15.97
N GLU A 27 -19.26 5.48 -16.54
CA GLU A 27 -20.53 4.79 -16.36
C GLU A 27 -20.70 4.23 -14.94
N GLY A 28 -19.68 4.30 -14.10
CA GLY A 28 -19.65 3.87 -12.69
C GLY A 28 -19.44 2.37 -12.52
N ALA A 29 -18.80 1.70 -13.48
CA ALA A 29 -18.32 0.34 -13.29
C ALA A 29 -17.10 0.31 -12.35
N THR A 30 -17.03 -0.70 -11.49
CA THR A 30 -15.90 -0.87 -10.56
C THR A 30 -14.71 -1.54 -11.23
N ILE A 31 -13.52 -1.32 -10.68
CA ILE A 31 -12.28 -1.91 -11.19
C ILE A 31 -12.35 -3.45 -11.26
N PRO A 32 -12.77 -4.18 -10.20
CA PRO A 32 -12.91 -5.63 -10.27
C PRO A 32 -13.91 -6.11 -11.33
N PHE A 33 -15.02 -5.40 -11.50
CA PHE A 33 -16.01 -5.75 -12.52
C PHE A 33 -15.48 -5.56 -13.94
N ILE A 34 -14.79 -4.43 -14.20
CA ILE A 34 -14.19 -4.15 -15.52
C ILE A 34 -13.18 -5.21 -15.88
N SER A 35 -12.22 -5.49 -14.98
CA SER A 35 -11.13 -6.43 -15.24
C SER A 35 -11.61 -7.86 -15.43
N ARG A 36 -12.68 -8.27 -14.75
CA ARG A 36 -13.18 -9.65 -14.83
C ARG A 36 -14.26 -9.85 -15.89
N TYR A 37 -15.19 -8.92 -16.05
CA TYR A 37 -16.39 -9.12 -16.86
C TYR A 37 -16.49 -8.24 -18.10
N ARG A 38 -15.51 -7.36 -18.37
CA ARG A 38 -15.47 -6.46 -19.54
C ARG A 38 -14.16 -6.55 -20.32
N LYS A 39 -13.56 -7.75 -20.32
CA LYS A 39 -12.25 -8.03 -20.96
C LYS A 39 -12.21 -7.70 -22.43
N GLU A 40 -13.26 -8.01 -23.17
CA GLU A 40 -13.35 -7.72 -24.61
C GLU A 40 -13.36 -6.23 -24.90
N ALA A 41 -14.07 -5.45 -24.09
CA ALA A 41 -14.15 -3.99 -24.24
C ALA A 41 -12.78 -3.34 -23.98
N THR A 42 -12.07 -3.79 -22.94
CA THR A 42 -10.79 -3.22 -22.53
C THR A 42 -9.57 -3.86 -23.21
N GLY A 43 -9.79 -4.87 -24.06
CA GLY A 43 -8.69 -5.64 -24.66
C GLY A 43 -7.88 -6.42 -23.62
N ALA A 44 -8.58 -7.04 -22.68
CA ALA A 44 -8.08 -7.90 -21.60
C ALA A 44 -7.12 -7.22 -20.63
N LEU A 45 -7.35 -5.94 -20.30
CA LEU A 45 -6.63 -5.30 -19.21
C LEU A 45 -6.93 -6.02 -17.90
N ASP A 46 -5.86 -6.28 -17.13
CA ASP A 46 -5.97 -6.81 -15.78
C ASP A 46 -6.36 -5.73 -14.76
N GLU A 47 -6.60 -6.12 -13.53
CA GLU A 47 -7.06 -5.22 -12.49
C GLU A 47 -6.01 -4.14 -12.15
N VAL A 48 -4.73 -4.48 -12.20
CA VAL A 48 -3.61 -3.54 -11.96
C VAL A 48 -3.58 -2.48 -13.06
N GLN A 49 -3.75 -2.88 -14.30
CA GLN A 49 -3.78 -1.98 -15.45
C GLN A 49 -5.01 -1.08 -15.43
N VAL A 50 -6.19 -1.61 -15.11
CA VAL A 50 -7.43 -0.82 -14.97
C VAL A 50 -7.29 0.21 -13.83
N ALA A 51 -6.73 -0.20 -12.68
CA ALA A 51 -6.46 0.70 -11.57
C ALA A 51 -5.45 1.80 -11.95
N ALA A 52 -4.39 1.45 -12.69
CA ALA A 52 -3.40 2.41 -13.17
C ALA A 52 -4.02 3.46 -14.12
N VAL A 53 -4.94 3.05 -15.01
CA VAL A 53 -5.69 3.99 -15.87
C VAL A 53 -6.54 4.94 -15.04
N ALA A 54 -7.24 4.45 -14.02
CA ALA A 54 -8.06 5.26 -13.14
C ALA A 54 -7.20 6.27 -12.34
N ASP A 55 -6.04 5.84 -11.84
CA ASP A 55 -5.11 6.68 -11.09
C ASP A 55 -4.47 7.77 -11.97
N GLU A 56 -4.03 7.43 -13.19
CA GLU A 56 -3.50 8.42 -14.13
C GLU A 56 -4.57 9.42 -14.58
N TYR A 57 -5.80 8.97 -14.81
CA TYR A 57 -6.91 9.85 -15.16
C TYR A 57 -7.16 10.90 -14.07
N ARG A 58 -7.15 10.49 -12.81
CA ARG A 58 -7.29 11.41 -11.67
C ARG A 58 -6.15 12.44 -11.62
N LYS A 59 -4.87 12.00 -11.78
CA LYS A 59 -3.73 12.93 -11.83
C LYS A 59 -3.87 13.96 -12.95
N VAL A 60 -4.35 13.54 -14.12
CA VAL A 60 -4.61 14.42 -15.25
C VAL A 60 -5.73 15.41 -14.93
N GLN A 61 -6.81 14.97 -14.30
CA GLN A 61 -7.91 15.86 -13.87
C GLN A 61 -7.42 16.89 -12.84
N GLU A 62 -6.62 16.47 -11.86
CA GLU A 62 -6.00 17.37 -10.87
C GLU A 62 -5.12 18.43 -11.57
N LEU A 63 -4.33 18.02 -12.58
CA LEU A 63 -3.54 18.97 -13.37
C LEU A 63 -4.41 19.94 -14.16
N GLU A 64 -5.49 19.49 -14.78
CA GLU A 64 -6.43 20.38 -15.51
C GLU A 64 -7.10 21.40 -14.57
N HIS A 65 -7.52 20.97 -13.39
CA HIS A 65 -8.02 21.90 -12.35
C HIS A 65 -6.95 22.89 -11.93
N ARG A 66 -5.72 22.44 -11.80
CA ARG A 66 -4.59 23.34 -11.45
C ARG A 66 -4.31 24.36 -12.54
N LYS A 67 -4.30 23.95 -13.81
CA LYS A 67 -4.16 24.85 -14.96
C LYS A 67 -5.25 25.92 -14.97
N THR A 68 -6.50 25.53 -14.76
CA THR A 68 -7.64 26.45 -14.70
C THR A 68 -7.41 27.52 -13.62
N PHE A 69 -7.06 27.10 -12.41
CA PHE A 69 -6.75 28.02 -11.31
C PHE A 69 -5.60 28.98 -11.65
N VAL A 70 -4.53 28.46 -12.28
CA VAL A 70 -3.36 29.27 -12.67
C VAL A 70 -3.76 30.31 -13.71
N LEU A 71 -4.51 29.94 -14.74
CA LEU A 71 -4.98 30.83 -15.79
C LEU A 71 -5.88 31.95 -15.23
N GLU A 72 -6.86 31.61 -14.40
CA GLU A 72 -7.75 32.56 -13.74
C GLU A 72 -6.97 33.56 -12.85
N THR A 73 -5.96 33.04 -12.13
CA THR A 73 -5.14 33.90 -11.23
C THR A 73 -4.30 34.90 -12.02
N ILE A 74 -3.69 34.47 -13.15
CA ILE A 74 -2.87 35.37 -13.99
C ILE A 74 -3.76 36.35 -14.74
N GLU A 75 -4.93 35.95 -15.22
CA GLU A 75 -5.91 36.79 -15.89
C GLU A 75 -6.46 37.90 -14.97
N ALA A 76 -6.78 37.56 -13.72
CA ALA A 76 -7.19 38.53 -12.70
C ALA A 76 -6.13 39.59 -12.42
N GLN A 77 -4.85 39.32 -12.67
CA GLN A 77 -3.74 40.25 -12.58
C GLN A 77 -3.57 41.11 -13.87
N GLY A 78 -4.34 40.80 -14.93
CA GLY A 78 -4.20 41.49 -16.24
C GLY A 78 -2.89 41.19 -16.96
N LYS A 79 -2.23 40.05 -16.63
CA LYS A 79 -0.90 39.68 -17.15
C LYS A 79 -0.92 38.45 -18.05
N LEU A 80 -2.08 37.86 -18.34
CA LEU A 80 -2.20 36.68 -19.17
C LEU A 80 -2.08 37.03 -20.65
N THR A 81 -0.98 36.66 -21.29
CA THR A 81 -0.77 36.75 -22.72
C THR A 81 -1.28 35.52 -23.45
N ASP A 82 -1.58 35.63 -24.75
CA ASP A 82 -2.02 34.47 -25.55
C ASP A 82 -0.96 33.36 -25.61
N GLU A 83 0.32 33.72 -25.70
CA GLU A 83 1.43 32.78 -25.67
C GLU A 83 1.48 32.01 -24.33
N LEU A 84 1.38 32.72 -23.22
CA LEU A 84 1.39 32.10 -21.88
C LEU A 84 0.17 31.19 -21.69
N ARG A 85 -1.02 31.64 -22.11
CA ARG A 85 -2.26 30.85 -22.11
C ARG A 85 -2.05 29.56 -22.89
N GLN A 86 -1.49 29.65 -24.08
CA GLN A 86 -1.26 28.48 -24.94
C GLN A 86 -0.25 27.51 -24.31
N ARG A 87 0.85 27.97 -23.75
CA ARG A 87 1.86 27.16 -23.08
C ARG A 87 1.28 26.41 -21.89
N ILE A 88 0.56 27.09 -20.99
CA ILE A 88 -0.08 26.46 -19.83
C ILE A 88 -1.11 25.43 -20.27
N THR A 89 -1.95 25.73 -21.25
CA THR A 89 -3.00 24.82 -21.71
C THR A 89 -2.42 23.57 -22.37
N GLN A 90 -1.34 23.71 -23.13
CA GLN A 90 -0.73 22.56 -23.87
C GLN A 90 0.21 21.70 -23.01
N SER A 91 0.69 22.21 -21.88
CA SER A 91 1.60 21.47 -21.02
C SER A 91 0.87 20.35 -20.27
N TRP A 92 1.51 19.20 -20.20
CA TRP A 92 1.12 18.03 -19.40
C TRP A 92 2.15 17.73 -18.29
N ASP A 93 3.05 18.67 -18.04
CA ASP A 93 4.02 18.63 -16.97
C ASP A 93 3.62 19.63 -15.88
N ALA A 94 3.28 19.12 -14.70
CA ALA A 94 2.90 19.94 -13.55
C ALA A 94 4.04 20.89 -13.13
N THR A 95 5.30 20.48 -13.30
CA THR A 95 6.47 21.27 -12.97
C THR A 95 6.59 22.49 -13.90
N GLU A 96 6.37 22.29 -15.20
CA GLU A 96 6.36 23.37 -16.19
C GLU A 96 5.24 24.37 -15.89
N VAL A 97 4.03 23.87 -15.57
CA VAL A 97 2.89 24.74 -15.21
C VAL A 97 3.20 25.58 -13.96
N GLU A 98 3.82 24.99 -12.94
CA GLU A 98 4.21 25.74 -11.73
C GLU A 98 5.34 26.76 -12.02
N ASP A 99 6.30 26.45 -12.87
CA ASP A 99 7.34 27.41 -13.27
C ASP A 99 6.77 28.58 -14.05
N LEU A 100 5.85 28.34 -14.99
CA LEU A 100 5.13 29.39 -15.72
C LEU A 100 4.29 30.28 -14.79
N TYR A 101 3.75 29.71 -13.73
CA TYR A 101 2.98 30.44 -12.72
C TYR A 101 3.84 31.20 -11.72
N LEU A 102 5.08 30.78 -11.48
CA LEU A 102 5.94 31.29 -10.39
C LEU A 102 6.10 32.83 -10.36
N PRO A 103 6.27 33.55 -11.49
CA PRO A 103 6.36 35.02 -11.51
C PRO A 103 5.07 35.70 -11.09
N PHE A 104 3.92 35.05 -11.22
CA PHE A 104 2.58 35.59 -10.94
C PHE A 104 2.02 35.14 -9.60
N LYS A 105 2.69 34.20 -8.94
CA LYS A 105 2.25 33.66 -7.66
C LYS A 105 2.28 34.75 -6.58
N PRO A 106 1.19 34.93 -5.82
CA PRO A 106 1.18 35.87 -4.71
C PRO A 106 2.30 35.58 -3.73
N LYS A 107 3.20 36.54 -3.51
CA LYS A 107 4.35 36.41 -2.62
C LYS A 107 4.16 37.27 -1.38
N ARG A 108 4.76 36.90 -0.28
CA ARG A 108 5.00 37.79 0.84
C ARG A 108 5.98 38.89 0.38
N ARG A 109 5.97 40.07 1.02
CA ARG A 109 6.85 41.18 0.67
C ARG A 109 8.31 40.75 0.61
N THR A 110 8.84 40.60 -0.61
CA THR A 110 10.21 40.15 -0.88
C THR A 110 11.17 41.31 -0.86
N LYS A 111 12.50 41.05 -0.72
CA LYS A 111 13.53 42.09 -0.85
C LYS A 111 13.47 42.77 -2.23
N ALA A 112 13.25 42.01 -3.28
CA ALA A 112 13.08 42.53 -4.64
C ALA A 112 11.83 43.42 -4.77
N GLN A 113 10.74 43.04 -4.13
CA GLN A 113 9.54 43.87 -4.12
C GLN A 113 9.77 45.21 -3.40
N VAL A 114 10.43 45.20 -2.25
CA VAL A 114 10.82 46.43 -1.55
C VAL A 114 11.72 47.29 -2.43
N ALA A 115 12.65 46.71 -3.17
CA ALA A 115 13.53 47.43 -4.10
C ALA A 115 12.74 48.01 -5.28
N ARG A 116 11.72 47.31 -5.82
CA ARG A 116 10.81 47.85 -6.84
C ARG A 116 9.97 49.01 -6.32
N GLU A 117 9.44 48.91 -5.11
CA GLU A 117 8.68 49.98 -4.46
C GLU A 117 9.52 51.24 -4.28
N ARG A 118 10.85 51.11 -4.13
CA ARG A 118 11.84 52.21 -4.08
C ARG A 118 12.28 52.71 -5.46
N GLY A 119 11.68 52.22 -6.55
CA GLY A 119 11.97 52.65 -7.91
C GLY A 119 13.27 52.12 -8.51
N LEU A 120 13.85 51.00 -7.99
CA LEU A 120 15.15 50.47 -8.43
C LEU A 120 15.06 49.48 -9.60
N GLU A 121 13.85 49.16 -10.11
CA GLU A 121 13.66 48.28 -11.28
C GLU A 121 14.41 48.77 -12.53
N PRO A 122 14.38 50.07 -12.91
CA PRO A 122 15.12 50.53 -14.09
C PRO A 122 16.64 50.41 -13.92
N LEU A 123 17.19 50.54 -12.71
CA LEU A 123 18.59 50.29 -12.43
C LEU A 123 18.96 48.83 -12.66
N ALA A 124 18.15 47.91 -12.14
CA ALA A 124 18.35 46.48 -12.35
C ALA A 124 18.32 46.10 -13.84
N GLN A 125 17.38 46.63 -14.59
CA GLN A 125 17.29 46.44 -16.05
C GLN A 125 18.48 47.03 -16.78
N LYS A 126 18.95 48.22 -16.37
CA LYS A 126 20.11 48.84 -16.98
C LYS A 126 21.37 47.99 -16.79
N LEU A 127 21.61 47.45 -15.60
CA LEU A 127 22.76 46.58 -15.34
C LEU A 127 22.74 45.32 -16.23
N LEU A 128 21.59 44.71 -16.48
CA LEU A 128 21.43 43.53 -17.33
C LEU A 128 21.55 43.82 -18.83
N LEU A 129 20.92 44.90 -19.31
CA LEU A 129 20.82 45.21 -20.73
C LEU A 129 22.06 46.01 -21.26
N ARG A 130 22.68 46.86 -20.39
CA ARG A 130 23.82 47.66 -20.69
C ARG A 130 24.99 47.41 -19.71
N PRO A 131 25.54 46.19 -19.68
CA PRO A 131 26.51 45.83 -18.68
C PRO A 131 27.87 46.55 -18.82
N GLN A 132 28.07 47.29 -19.93
CA GLN A 132 29.24 48.12 -20.15
C GLN A 132 29.22 49.46 -19.38
N ASP A 133 28.00 49.94 -19.00
CA ASP A 133 27.85 51.20 -18.27
C ASP A 133 28.41 51.00 -16.85
N ASP A 134 29.01 52.06 -16.31
CA ASP A 134 29.47 52.08 -14.94
C ASP A 134 28.28 51.93 -13.95
N PRO A 135 28.29 50.86 -13.12
CA PRO A 135 27.16 50.60 -12.19
C PRO A 135 27.02 51.70 -11.14
N GLU A 136 28.10 52.28 -10.65
CA GLU A 136 28.08 53.31 -9.59
C GLU A 136 27.46 54.61 -10.12
N LEU A 137 27.97 55.10 -11.28
CA LEU A 137 27.42 56.24 -11.96
C LEU A 137 25.93 56.05 -12.36
N ALA A 138 25.57 54.82 -12.70
CA ALA A 138 24.17 54.49 -12.98
C ALA A 138 23.31 54.58 -11.72
N ALA A 139 23.80 54.09 -10.57
CA ALA A 139 23.12 54.05 -9.30
C ALA A 139 22.92 55.43 -8.66
N GLU A 140 23.82 56.38 -8.86
CA GLU A 140 23.71 57.77 -8.34
C GLU A 140 22.37 58.44 -8.72
N ARG A 141 21.81 58.08 -9.86
CA ARG A 141 20.51 58.67 -10.35
C ARG A 141 19.28 58.13 -9.62
N PHE A 142 19.43 57.11 -8.77
CA PHE A 142 18.34 56.48 -8.04
C PHE A 142 18.40 56.74 -6.54
N LEU A 143 19.23 57.68 -6.10
CA LEU A 143 19.32 58.06 -4.71
C LEU A 143 18.06 58.86 -4.29
N THR A 144 17.48 58.49 -3.17
CA THR A 144 16.30 59.07 -2.55
C THR A 144 16.43 59.00 -1.03
N ASP A 145 15.50 59.60 -0.29
CA ASP A 145 15.46 59.45 1.19
C ASP A 145 15.38 58.00 1.65
N GLU A 146 14.76 57.13 0.84
CA GLU A 146 14.66 55.67 1.11
C GLU A 146 15.85 54.86 0.56
N VAL A 147 16.67 55.48 -0.31
CA VAL A 147 17.86 54.89 -0.94
C VAL A 147 19.05 55.84 -0.70
N PRO A 148 19.67 55.83 0.48
CA PRO A 148 20.55 56.88 0.93
C PRO A 148 21.91 56.93 0.22
N ASP A 149 22.34 55.84 -0.36
CA ASP A 149 23.68 55.76 -1.01
C ASP A 149 23.70 54.76 -2.20
N VAL A 150 24.77 54.86 -2.97
CA VAL A 150 25.03 54.00 -4.14
C VAL A 150 25.02 52.51 -3.75
N ALA A 151 25.57 52.16 -2.59
CA ALA A 151 25.61 50.76 -2.15
C ALA A 151 24.18 50.21 -1.90
N ALA A 152 23.29 50.98 -1.31
CA ALA A 152 21.89 50.63 -1.12
C ALA A 152 21.14 50.52 -2.45
N ALA A 153 21.38 51.42 -3.41
CA ALA A 153 20.80 51.34 -4.75
C ALA A 153 21.24 50.06 -5.49
N LEU A 154 22.55 49.76 -5.51
CA LEU A 154 23.08 48.56 -6.10
C LEU A 154 22.62 47.28 -5.39
N GLN A 155 22.47 47.30 -4.07
CA GLN A 155 21.91 46.16 -3.32
C GLN A 155 20.45 45.88 -3.74
N GLY A 156 19.62 46.92 -3.83
CA GLY A 156 18.24 46.76 -4.29
C GLY A 156 18.16 46.25 -5.74
N ALA A 157 19.01 46.77 -6.63
CA ALA A 157 19.11 46.26 -8.00
C ALA A 157 19.54 44.76 -8.04
N ARG A 158 20.52 44.37 -7.21
CA ARG A 158 20.92 42.95 -7.07
C ARG A 158 19.79 42.08 -6.55
N ASP A 159 19.00 42.53 -5.57
CA ASP A 159 17.87 41.79 -5.05
C ASP A 159 16.79 41.55 -6.13
N ILE A 160 16.55 42.51 -7.02
CA ILE A 160 15.65 42.37 -8.18
C ILE A 160 16.24 41.36 -9.19
N ILE A 161 17.52 41.51 -9.55
CA ILE A 161 18.19 40.59 -10.48
C ILE A 161 18.21 39.15 -9.92
N ALA A 162 18.46 39.00 -8.64
CA ALA A 162 18.45 37.69 -8.00
C ALA A 162 17.08 37.02 -8.08
N GLU A 163 15.99 37.79 -7.88
CA GLU A 163 14.63 37.23 -8.04
C GLU A 163 14.36 36.84 -9.49
N GLN A 164 14.72 37.68 -10.48
CA GLN A 164 14.55 37.40 -11.90
C GLN A 164 15.31 36.11 -12.31
N ILE A 165 16.56 35.94 -11.86
CA ILE A 165 17.34 34.72 -12.11
C ILE A 165 16.66 33.50 -11.46
N SER A 166 16.09 33.65 -10.27
CA SER A 166 15.43 32.55 -9.57
C SER A 166 14.10 32.10 -10.20
N GLU A 167 13.47 32.98 -10.95
CA GLU A 167 12.21 32.75 -11.69
C GLU A 167 12.46 32.39 -13.16
N ASP A 168 13.71 32.51 -13.63
CA ASP A 168 14.06 32.12 -14.99
C ASP A 168 13.93 30.61 -15.18
N GLU A 169 13.06 30.22 -16.09
CA GLU A 169 12.74 28.82 -16.39
C GLU A 169 14.00 28.00 -16.77
N ARG A 170 14.92 28.59 -17.55
CA ARG A 170 16.15 27.92 -17.98
C ARG A 170 17.09 27.69 -16.80
N SER A 171 17.21 28.65 -15.90
CA SER A 171 18.00 28.52 -14.68
C SER A 171 17.47 27.41 -13.77
N ARG A 172 16.15 27.38 -13.56
CA ARG A 172 15.48 26.31 -12.80
C ARG A 172 15.69 24.95 -13.43
N GLN A 173 15.43 24.82 -14.74
CA GLN A 173 15.63 23.56 -15.46
C GLN A 173 17.10 23.10 -15.46
N SER A 174 18.05 24.04 -15.62
CA SER A 174 19.48 23.72 -15.51
C SER A 174 19.84 23.16 -14.14
N LEU A 175 19.33 23.79 -13.07
CA LEU A 175 19.58 23.33 -11.70
C LEU A 175 18.90 21.99 -11.41
N ARG A 176 17.66 21.76 -11.88
CA ARG A 176 17.00 20.43 -11.78
C ARG A 176 17.82 19.33 -12.45
N ASN A 177 18.38 19.61 -13.62
CA ASN A 177 19.23 18.66 -14.33
C ASN A 177 20.50 18.31 -13.53
N VAL A 178 21.08 19.28 -12.81
CA VAL A 178 22.20 19.02 -11.90
C VAL A 178 21.75 18.17 -10.72
N PHE A 179 20.65 18.55 -10.04
CA PHE A 179 20.11 17.77 -8.94
C PHE A 179 19.78 16.34 -9.34
N GLY A 180 19.12 16.14 -10.48
CA GLY A 180 18.77 14.79 -10.96
C GLY A 180 19.97 13.88 -11.22
N ARG A 181 21.13 14.45 -11.58
CA ARG A 181 22.34 13.68 -11.89
C ARG A 181 23.32 13.55 -10.73
N GLU A 182 23.49 14.62 -9.96
CA GLU A 182 24.63 14.81 -9.06
C GLU A 182 24.23 15.10 -7.61
N ALA A 183 22.91 15.21 -7.31
CA ALA A 183 22.49 15.49 -5.96
C ALA A 183 22.88 14.36 -4.99
N VAL A 184 23.35 14.78 -3.84
CA VAL A 184 23.73 13.95 -2.71
C VAL A 184 22.73 14.23 -1.58
N ILE A 185 22.17 13.18 -1.01
CA ILE A 185 21.44 13.26 0.26
C ILE A 185 22.42 13.04 1.39
N SER A 186 22.40 13.91 2.38
CA SER A 186 23.22 13.79 3.57
C SER A 186 22.39 13.93 4.83
N SER A 187 22.77 13.18 5.87
CA SER A 187 22.13 13.21 7.16
C SER A 187 23.19 13.42 8.25
N LYS A 188 22.90 14.31 9.18
CA LYS A 188 23.75 14.60 10.33
C LYS A 188 22.95 14.62 11.63
N LEU A 189 23.56 14.15 12.71
CA LEU A 189 22.97 14.22 14.03
C LEU A 189 22.75 15.68 14.46
N VAL A 190 21.59 15.96 15.07
CA VAL A 190 21.34 17.23 15.74
C VAL A 190 22.16 17.26 17.03
N LYS A 191 22.96 18.33 17.21
CA LYS A 191 23.86 18.47 18.34
C LYS A 191 23.14 18.29 19.70
N GLY A 192 23.71 17.45 20.55
CA GLY A 192 23.16 17.17 21.89
C GLY A 192 22.00 16.16 21.93
N LYS A 193 21.78 15.39 20.85
CA LYS A 193 20.71 14.38 20.74
C LYS A 193 21.22 12.93 20.63
N GLU A 194 22.49 12.68 20.98
CA GLU A 194 23.18 11.39 20.77
C GLU A 194 22.45 10.21 21.40
N GLU A 195 21.97 10.37 22.64
CA GLU A 195 21.28 9.30 23.39
C GLU A 195 19.84 9.09 22.87
N GLU A 196 19.09 10.18 22.68
CA GLU A 196 17.71 10.13 22.19
C GLU A 196 17.62 9.56 20.77
N ALA A 197 18.63 9.85 19.94
CA ALA A 197 18.75 9.44 18.56
C ALA A 197 19.38 8.06 18.35
N ALA A 198 19.64 7.27 19.39
CA ALA A 198 20.38 6.00 19.31
C ALA A 198 19.87 5.05 18.21
N LYS A 199 18.55 5.01 17.95
CA LYS A 199 17.92 4.21 16.88
C LYS A 199 18.30 4.66 15.46
N TYR A 200 18.84 5.89 15.30
CA TYR A 200 19.29 6.46 14.02
C TYR A 200 20.81 6.50 13.88
N ARG A 201 21.56 5.79 14.74
CA ARG A 201 23.02 5.85 14.78
C ARG A 201 23.69 5.65 13.42
N ASP A 202 23.14 4.79 12.58
CA ASP A 202 23.66 4.51 11.25
C ASP A 202 23.58 5.73 10.29
N TYR A 203 22.79 6.76 10.66
CA TYR A 203 22.56 7.99 9.89
C TYR A 203 23.13 9.25 10.55
N PHE A 204 23.96 9.14 11.60
CA PHE A 204 24.53 10.29 12.30
C PHE A 204 25.49 11.11 11.45
N ASP A 205 26.18 10.47 10.52
CA ASP A 205 27.00 11.09 9.48
C ASP A 205 26.93 10.22 8.22
N TRP A 206 25.83 10.38 7.47
CA TRP A 206 25.56 9.59 6.28
C TRP A 206 25.53 10.47 5.03
N SER A 207 26.06 9.97 3.93
CA SER A 207 26.03 10.67 2.65
C SER A 207 26.07 9.67 1.50
N GLU A 208 25.14 9.82 0.54
CA GLU A 208 25.11 9.01 -0.68
C GLU A 208 24.44 9.77 -1.85
N PRO A 209 24.70 9.40 -3.11
CA PRO A 209 23.95 9.95 -4.23
C PRO A 209 22.45 9.70 -4.10
N LEU A 210 21.63 10.76 -4.21
CA LEU A 210 20.17 10.67 -4.02
C LEU A 210 19.54 9.56 -4.89
N ARG A 211 19.98 9.44 -6.15
CA ARG A 211 19.50 8.41 -7.10
C ARG A 211 19.78 6.96 -6.67
N ARG A 212 20.67 6.74 -5.70
CA ARG A 212 21.03 5.42 -5.15
C ARG A 212 20.43 5.19 -3.75
N CYS A 213 19.83 6.23 -3.18
CA CYS A 213 19.22 6.12 -1.87
C CYS A 213 17.97 5.26 -1.97
N THR A 214 17.97 4.15 -1.27
CA THR A 214 16.81 3.25 -1.25
C THR A 214 15.69 3.82 -0.39
N SER A 215 14.44 3.48 -0.70
CA SER A 215 13.24 4.03 -0.05
C SER A 215 13.26 3.87 1.47
N HIS A 216 13.67 2.71 1.99
CA HIS A 216 13.72 2.48 3.43
C HIS A 216 14.75 3.37 4.14
N ARG A 217 15.91 3.65 3.51
CA ARG A 217 16.91 4.57 4.08
C ARG A 217 16.42 6.01 4.07
N LEU A 218 15.81 6.42 2.96
CA LEU A 218 15.23 7.75 2.84
C LEU A 218 14.13 7.95 3.91
N LEU A 219 13.22 7.00 4.05
CA LEU A 219 12.15 7.06 5.06
C LEU A 219 12.70 7.08 6.49
N ALA A 220 13.75 6.30 6.77
CA ALA A 220 14.40 6.31 8.09
C ALA A 220 15.03 7.69 8.41
N MET A 221 15.75 8.30 7.45
CA MET A 221 16.33 9.64 7.62
C MET A 221 15.24 10.70 7.78
N ARG A 222 14.17 10.65 6.99
CA ARG A 222 13.04 11.60 7.09
C ARG A 222 12.27 11.45 8.39
N ARG A 223 12.12 10.24 8.93
CA ARG A 223 11.59 10.03 10.27
C ARG A 223 12.49 10.68 11.33
N GLY A 224 13.79 10.44 11.26
CA GLY A 224 14.74 11.06 12.20
C GLY A 224 14.74 12.59 12.13
N GLU A 225 14.52 13.15 10.93
CA GLU A 225 14.37 14.60 10.73
C GLU A 225 13.05 15.12 11.35
N SER A 226 11.94 14.44 11.12
CA SER A 226 10.63 14.84 11.67
C SER A 226 10.57 14.75 13.19
N GLU A 227 11.31 13.81 13.78
CA GLU A 227 11.49 13.69 15.25
C GLU A 227 12.50 14.70 15.82
N GLY A 228 13.17 15.50 14.95
CA GLY A 228 14.17 16.48 15.38
C GLY A 228 15.50 15.88 15.83
N MET A 229 15.78 14.62 15.44
CA MET A 229 17.01 13.89 15.78
C MET A 229 18.09 14.04 14.71
N LEU A 230 17.69 14.15 13.46
CA LEU A 230 18.59 14.28 12.31
C LEU A 230 18.34 15.59 11.58
N ARG A 231 19.36 16.09 10.89
CA ARG A 231 19.26 17.15 9.90
C ARG A 231 19.57 16.54 8.54
N VAL A 232 18.58 16.53 7.64
CA VAL A 232 18.72 15.97 6.29
C VAL A 232 18.82 17.10 5.27
N SER A 233 19.74 17.01 4.32
CA SER A 233 19.86 17.95 3.21
C SER A 233 20.11 17.24 1.90
N ILE A 234 19.65 17.86 0.81
CA ILE A 234 19.87 17.40 -0.58
C ILE A 234 20.53 18.54 -1.33
N ALA A 235 21.73 18.32 -1.81
CA ALA A 235 22.49 19.35 -2.52
C ALA A 235 23.36 18.72 -3.61
N PRO A 236 23.75 19.49 -4.65
CA PRO A 236 24.79 19.04 -5.59
C PRO A 236 26.13 18.78 -4.86
N ALA A 237 26.87 17.80 -5.33
CA ALA A 237 28.21 17.50 -4.77
C ALA A 237 29.19 18.68 -4.93
N ASP A 238 29.10 19.39 -6.05
CA ASP A 238 29.85 20.63 -6.31
C ASP A 238 28.90 21.83 -6.34
N GLU A 239 28.71 22.46 -5.19
CA GLU A 239 27.88 23.66 -5.06
C GLU A 239 28.50 24.89 -5.77
N SER A 240 29.82 25.04 -5.72
CA SER A 240 30.53 26.19 -6.34
C SER A 240 30.39 26.16 -7.85
N GLY A 241 30.77 25.03 -8.48
CA GLY A 241 30.62 24.87 -9.92
C GLY A 241 29.18 24.93 -10.41
N THR A 242 28.22 24.55 -9.57
CA THR A 242 26.81 24.68 -9.88
C THR A 242 26.36 26.13 -9.85
N ALA A 243 26.79 26.92 -8.87
CA ALA A 243 26.53 28.37 -8.80
C ALA A 243 27.10 29.10 -10.02
N ASP A 244 28.33 28.79 -10.40
CA ASP A 244 28.97 29.37 -11.59
C ASP A 244 28.21 29.00 -12.88
N ARG A 245 27.73 27.78 -13.00
CA ARG A 245 26.90 27.34 -14.15
C ARG A 245 25.62 28.14 -14.27
N ILE A 246 24.93 28.41 -13.15
CA ILE A 246 23.72 29.23 -13.13
C ILE A 246 24.01 30.69 -13.43
N ALA A 247 25.13 31.22 -12.97
CA ALA A 247 25.53 32.62 -13.23
C ALA A 247 25.94 32.87 -14.71
N ARG A 248 26.54 31.88 -15.38
CA ARG A 248 27.14 32.01 -16.73
C ARG A 248 26.23 32.65 -17.78
N PRO A 249 24.94 32.37 -17.90
CA PRO A 249 24.06 33.00 -18.89
C PRO A 249 23.85 34.51 -18.68
N PHE A 250 24.00 34.99 -17.47
CA PHE A 250 23.72 36.38 -17.09
C PHE A 250 24.95 37.24 -17.00
N VAL A 251 26.10 36.69 -16.59
CA VAL A 251 27.34 37.40 -16.39
C VAL A 251 28.11 37.50 -17.74
N ARG A 252 28.29 38.72 -18.23
CA ARG A 252 29.13 38.98 -19.39
C ARG A 252 30.54 39.35 -18.92
N PRO A 253 31.54 38.48 -19.12
CA PRO A 253 32.92 38.76 -18.67
C PRO A 253 33.43 40.08 -19.24
N ASN A 254 34.33 40.77 -18.52
CA ASN A 254 34.95 41.99 -18.90
C ASN A 254 34.04 43.19 -19.13
N THR A 255 32.84 43.20 -18.48
CA THR A 255 31.94 44.35 -18.44
C THR A 255 31.93 45.01 -17.07
N ALA A 256 31.60 46.28 -16.98
CA ALA A 256 31.61 47.06 -15.73
C ALA A 256 30.60 46.48 -14.71
N ALA A 257 29.43 46.00 -15.16
CA ALA A 257 28.40 45.45 -14.31
C ALA A 257 28.66 43.93 -13.97
N ALA A 258 29.69 43.28 -14.52
CA ALA A 258 29.90 41.83 -14.33
C ALA A 258 29.95 41.40 -12.85
N ALA A 259 30.64 42.17 -12.01
CA ALA A 259 30.75 41.85 -10.57
C ALA A 259 29.42 41.97 -9.84
N GLN A 260 28.60 42.98 -10.19
CA GLN A 260 27.25 43.17 -9.59
C GLN A 260 26.32 42.05 -9.98
N ILE A 261 26.30 41.61 -11.25
CA ILE A 261 25.47 40.54 -11.75
C ILE A 261 25.96 39.18 -11.18
N ALA A 262 27.28 38.95 -11.08
CA ALA A 262 27.82 37.73 -10.45
C ALA A 262 27.41 37.63 -8.98
N THR A 263 27.44 38.72 -8.23
CA THR A 263 27.00 38.77 -6.83
C THR A 263 25.49 38.48 -6.72
N ALA A 264 24.67 39.07 -7.64
CA ALA A 264 23.22 38.80 -7.67
C ALA A 264 22.94 37.35 -8.03
N ALA A 265 23.67 36.74 -8.97
CA ALA A 265 23.50 35.33 -9.35
C ALA A 265 23.90 34.37 -8.23
N ALA A 266 24.99 34.67 -7.51
CA ALA A 266 25.39 33.89 -6.33
C ALA A 266 24.32 33.95 -5.21
N ASP A 267 23.75 35.14 -4.96
CA ASP A 267 22.63 35.29 -4.01
C ASP A 267 21.37 34.56 -4.50
N ALA A 268 21.02 34.67 -5.79
CA ALA A 268 19.92 33.93 -6.40
C ALA A 268 20.05 32.43 -6.18
N TYR A 269 21.24 31.88 -6.45
CA TYR A 269 21.51 30.47 -6.23
C TYR A 269 21.37 30.07 -4.75
N LYS A 270 22.10 30.75 -3.87
CA LYS A 270 22.20 30.35 -2.45
C LYS A 270 20.91 30.55 -1.67
N ARG A 271 20.21 31.66 -1.91
CA ARG A 271 19.06 32.07 -1.11
C ARG A 271 17.70 31.66 -1.70
N LEU A 272 17.59 31.54 -3.03
CA LEU A 272 16.33 31.36 -3.71
C LEU A 272 16.25 30.03 -4.47
N LEU A 273 17.14 29.78 -5.44
CA LEU A 273 17.07 28.62 -6.32
C LEU A 273 17.37 27.30 -5.60
N ARG A 274 18.51 27.21 -4.91
CA ARG A 274 18.92 25.98 -4.23
C ARG A 274 17.89 25.52 -3.22
N PRO A 275 17.40 26.34 -2.27
CA PRO A 275 16.41 25.89 -1.31
C PRO A 275 15.07 25.49 -1.96
N SER A 276 14.68 26.19 -3.05
CA SER A 276 13.47 25.86 -3.80
C SER A 276 13.58 24.49 -4.46
N ILE A 277 14.67 24.23 -5.19
CA ILE A 277 14.90 22.94 -5.87
C ILE A 277 15.20 21.82 -4.87
N GLU A 278 15.90 22.11 -3.77
CA GLU A 278 16.09 21.15 -2.67
C GLU A 278 14.75 20.67 -2.11
N THR A 279 13.81 21.61 -1.87
CA THR A 279 12.44 21.28 -1.40
C THR A 279 11.69 20.43 -2.43
N GLU A 280 11.81 20.77 -3.72
CA GLU A 280 11.20 20.02 -4.82
C GLU A 280 11.72 18.57 -4.87
N PHE A 281 13.05 18.38 -4.83
CA PHE A 281 13.67 17.05 -4.83
C PHE A 281 13.42 16.28 -3.53
N ALA A 282 13.32 16.96 -2.40
CA ALA A 282 12.93 16.36 -1.13
C ALA A 282 11.49 15.80 -1.18
N ALA A 283 10.55 16.57 -1.73
CA ALA A 283 9.17 16.13 -1.92
C ALA A 283 9.07 14.99 -2.94
N GLN A 284 9.74 15.12 -4.09
CA GLN A 284 9.72 14.10 -5.14
C GLN A 284 10.34 12.76 -4.68
N SER A 285 11.50 12.81 -4.03
CA SER A 285 12.14 11.60 -3.51
C SER A 285 11.32 10.94 -2.40
N LYS A 286 10.66 11.75 -1.54
CA LYS A 286 9.75 11.24 -0.51
C LYS A 286 8.53 10.57 -1.14
N GLN A 287 7.91 11.19 -2.13
CA GLN A 287 6.78 10.60 -2.85
C GLN A 287 7.14 9.26 -3.50
N GLN A 288 8.27 9.18 -4.19
CA GLN A 288 8.76 7.92 -4.79
C GLN A 288 8.99 6.84 -3.73
N ALA A 289 9.58 7.21 -2.58
CA ALA A 289 9.79 6.28 -1.49
C ALA A 289 8.48 5.80 -0.86
N ASP A 290 7.47 6.69 -0.75
CA ASP A 290 6.13 6.35 -0.27
C ASP A 290 5.43 5.38 -1.22
N GLU A 291 5.43 5.66 -2.52
CA GLU A 291 4.81 4.81 -3.54
C GLU A 291 5.41 3.40 -3.54
N GLU A 292 6.74 3.29 -3.43
CA GLU A 292 7.43 2.01 -3.34
C GLU A 292 7.09 1.25 -2.04
N ALA A 293 7.11 1.93 -0.90
CA ALA A 293 6.77 1.33 0.39
C ALA A 293 5.29 0.90 0.45
N ILE A 294 4.37 1.73 -0.03
CA ILE A 294 2.93 1.43 -0.08
C ILE A 294 2.66 0.21 -0.97
N ARG A 295 3.36 0.09 -2.10
CA ARG A 295 3.25 -1.10 -2.97
C ARG A 295 3.63 -2.38 -2.22
N VAL A 296 4.73 -2.35 -1.47
CA VAL A 296 5.15 -3.50 -0.65
C VAL A 296 4.13 -3.81 0.45
N PHE A 297 3.59 -2.79 1.11
CA PHE A 297 2.57 -2.98 2.15
C PHE A 297 1.29 -3.58 1.59
N ALA A 298 0.85 -3.12 0.41
CA ALA A 298 -0.30 -3.68 -0.30
C ALA A 298 -0.09 -5.16 -0.66
N GLN A 299 1.10 -5.53 -1.15
CA GLN A 299 1.45 -6.92 -1.44
C GLN A 299 1.45 -7.80 -0.18
N ASN A 300 2.02 -7.32 0.92
CA ASN A 300 2.02 -8.05 2.19
C ASN A 300 0.59 -8.23 2.73
N LEU A 301 -0.24 -7.19 2.67
CA LEU A 301 -1.65 -7.29 3.05
C LEU A 301 -2.40 -8.31 2.18
N GLN A 302 -2.19 -8.27 0.87
CA GLN A 302 -2.80 -9.23 -0.06
C GLN A 302 -2.47 -10.67 0.33
N GLN A 303 -1.20 -10.96 0.64
CA GLN A 303 -0.77 -12.30 1.04
C GLN A 303 -1.40 -12.74 2.37
N LEU A 304 -1.54 -11.82 3.34
CA LEU A 304 -2.23 -12.10 4.60
C LEU A 304 -3.72 -12.40 4.40
N LEU A 305 -4.41 -11.61 3.59
CA LEU A 305 -5.84 -11.78 3.29
C LEU A 305 -6.11 -13.06 2.49
N LEU A 306 -5.20 -13.42 1.58
CA LEU A 306 -5.29 -14.63 0.76
C LEU A 306 -4.64 -15.86 1.41
N ALA A 307 -4.29 -15.80 2.70
CA ALA A 307 -3.80 -16.96 3.42
C ALA A 307 -4.86 -18.07 3.44
N ALA A 308 -4.38 -19.32 3.37
CA ALA A 308 -5.23 -20.50 3.27
C ALA A 308 -6.15 -20.65 4.48
N PRO A 309 -7.47 -20.76 4.31
CA PRO A 309 -8.42 -20.99 5.39
C PRO A 309 -8.41 -22.47 5.83
N LEU A 310 -8.74 -22.72 7.11
CA LEU A 310 -9.06 -24.05 7.59
C LEU A 310 -10.46 -24.51 7.15
N GLY A 311 -11.34 -23.54 6.90
CA GLY A 311 -12.75 -23.76 6.58
C GLY A 311 -13.65 -23.93 7.80
N SER A 312 -14.88 -24.39 7.56
CA SER A 312 -15.90 -24.60 8.59
C SER A 312 -15.55 -25.77 9.50
N ARG A 313 -15.02 -25.49 10.68
CA ARG A 313 -14.57 -26.44 11.70
C ARG A 313 -14.93 -25.93 13.09
N ARG A 314 -15.07 -26.84 14.04
CA ARG A 314 -15.21 -26.50 15.47
C ARG A 314 -13.83 -26.18 16.02
N ILE A 315 -13.60 -24.92 16.35
CA ILE A 315 -12.28 -24.42 16.71
C ILE A 315 -12.24 -24.00 18.16
N MET A 316 -11.22 -24.46 18.89
CA MET A 316 -10.84 -23.90 20.19
C MET A 316 -9.84 -22.78 19.95
N GLY A 317 -10.19 -21.54 20.30
CA GLY A 317 -9.32 -20.39 20.25
C GLY A 317 -8.70 -20.11 21.62
N ILE A 318 -7.39 -19.81 21.63
CA ILE A 318 -6.68 -19.46 22.84
C ILE A 318 -5.94 -18.13 22.59
N ASP A 319 -6.28 -17.11 23.38
CA ASP A 319 -5.55 -15.85 23.47
C ASP A 319 -4.59 -15.93 24.66
N PRO A 320 -3.27 -16.10 24.43
CA PRO A 320 -2.30 -16.33 25.50
C PRO A 320 -2.06 -15.10 26.38
N GLY A 321 -1.74 -15.32 27.66
CA GLY A 321 -1.37 -14.23 28.55
C GLY A 321 -0.81 -14.72 29.90
N PHE A 322 0.28 -14.11 30.34
CA PHE A 322 0.91 -14.46 31.62
C PHE A 322 0.05 -13.99 32.80
N ARG A 323 -0.14 -12.70 32.97
CA ARG A 323 -0.78 -12.11 34.15
C ARG A 323 -2.29 -12.29 34.17
N THR A 324 -2.92 -12.09 33.05
CA THR A 324 -4.39 -12.12 32.90
C THR A 324 -4.92 -13.52 32.69
N GLY A 325 -4.06 -14.52 32.53
CA GLY A 325 -4.38 -15.87 32.12
C GLY A 325 -4.69 -15.97 30.63
N CYS A 326 -4.75 -17.20 30.12
CA CYS A 326 -5.09 -17.49 28.72
C CYS A 326 -6.62 -17.56 28.56
N LYS A 327 -7.16 -16.77 27.62
CA LYS A 327 -8.60 -16.81 27.32
C LYS A 327 -8.87 -17.93 26.33
N VAL A 328 -9.77 -18.82 26.68
CA VAL A 328 -10.14 -19.97 25.86
C VAL A 328 -11.59 -19.80 25.40
N VAL A 329 -11.82 -19.95 24.11
CA VAL A 329 -13.15 -19.94 23.49
C VAL A 329 -13.35 -21.21 22.69
N CYS A 330 -14.59 -21.70 22.61
CA CYS A 330 -14.99 -22.77 21.69
C CYS A 330 -16.00 -22.21 20.71
N LEU A 331 -15.69 -22.34 19.41
CA LEU A 331 -16.56 -21.94 18.31
C LEU A 331 -17.16 -23.15 17.60
N ASP A 332 -18.36 -22.98 17.06
CA ASP A 332 -18.95 -23.94 16.14
C ASP A 332 -18.41 -23.81 14.70
N GLU A 333 -18.97 -24.57 13.77
CA GLU A 333 -18.59 -24.59 12.35
C GLU A 333 -18.94 -23.29 11.62
N GLN A 334 -19.84 -22.47 12.18
CA GLN A 334 -20.23 -21.15 11.67
C GLN A 334 -19.38 -20.02 12.27
N GLY A 335 -18.54 -20.34 13.28
CA GLY A 335 -17.72 -19.38 14.01
C GLY A 335 -18.49 -18.67 15.12
N ASP A 336 -19.63 -19.23 15.56
CA ASP A 336 -20.40 -18.68 16.69
C ASP A 336 -19.83 -19.18 18.02
N LEU A 337 -19.87 -18.30 19.03
CA LEU A 337 -19.28 -18.57 20.35
C LEU A 337 -20.19 -19.51 21.16
N LEU A 338 -19.71 -20.73 21.41
CA LEU A 338 -20.39 -21.73 22.24
C LEU A 338 -20.03 -21.62 23.72
N HIS A 339 -18.75 -21.30 24.02
CA HIS A 339 -18.25 -21.25 25.40
C HIS A 339 -17.00 -20.37 25.49
N ASN A 340 -16.79 -19.74 26.65
CA ASN A 340 -15.57 -19.06 26.99
C ASN A 340 -15.15 -19.33 28.44
N THR A 341 -13.85 -19.33 28.69
CA THR A 341 -13.26 -19.47 30.03
C THR A 341 -11.84 -18.92 30.07
N THR A 342 -11.25 -18.81 31.26
CA THR A 342 -9.87 -18.41 31.44
C THR A 342 -9.10 -19.50 32.17
N ILE A 343 -7.94 -19.87 31.65
CA ILE A 343 -7.01 -20.81 32.31
C ILE A 343 -5.71 -20.10 32.70
N TYR A 344 -5.00 -20.64 33.67
CA TYR A 344 -3.81 -19.99 34.24
C TYR A 344 -2.61 -20.95 34.26
N PRO A 345 -2.11 -21.40 33.09
CA PRO A 345 -1.01 -22.37 33.02
C PRO A 345 0.37 -21.79 33.34
N HIS A 346 0.51 -20.46 33.30
CA HIS A 346 1.77 -19.73 33.40
C HIS A 346 1.90 -18.99 34.73
N GLU A 347 3.11 -18.49 35.05
CA GLU A 347 3.35 -17.62 36.20
C GLU A 347 2.39 -16.40 36.15
N PRO A 348 1.89 -15.90 37.29
CA PRO A 348 2.28 -16.30 38.68
C PRO A 348 1.48 -17.50 39.23
N LYS A 349 0.36 -17.92 38.64
CA LYS A 349 -0.45 -19.01 39.18
C LYS A 349 0.06 -20.41 38.86
N LYS A 350 0.63 -20.61 37.66
CA LYS A 350 1.29 -21.84 37.18
C LYS A 350 0.50 -23.14 37.40
N ASP A 351 -0.82 -23.10 37.19
CA ASP A 351 -1.67 -24.28 37.35
C ASP A 351 -1.87 -25.02 36.01
N ARG A 352 -0.80 -25.71 35.57
CA ARG A 352 -0.82 -26.46 34.29
C ARG A 352 -1.79 -27.66 34.34
N ALA A 353 -1.95 -28.29 35.51
CA ALA A 353 -2.81 -29.48 35.62
C ALA A 353 -4.29 -29.12 35.48
N ALA A 354 -4.77 -28.08 36.17
CA ALA A 354 -6.16 -27.60 36.02
C ALA A 354 -6.40 -27.06 34.61
N ALA A 355 -5.42 -26.35 34.02
CA ALA A 355 -5.51 -25.88 32.64
C ALA A 355 -5.66 -27.03 31.64
N ALA A 356 -4.82 -28.07 31.73
CA ALA A 356 -4.88 -29.28 30.93
C ALA A 356 -6.23 -30.01 31.06
N ALA A 357 -6.72 -30.21 32.28
CA ALA A 357 -8.02 -30.83 32.53
C ALA A 357 -9.18 -30.03 31.93
N THR A 358 -9.10 -28.68 32.03
CA THR A 358 -10.12 -27.80 31.42
C THR A 358 -10.13 -27.93 29.89
N LEU A 359 -8.95 -27.89 29.23
CA LEU A 359 -8.83 -28.04 27.77
C LEU A 359 -9.36 -29.39 27.30
N GLN A 360 -9.05 -30.48 28.01
CA GLN A 360 -9.56 -31.83 27.68
C GLN A 360 -11.07 -31.89 27.78
N LYS A 361 -11.65 -31.36 28.89
CA LYS A 361 -13.10 -31.31 29.08
C LYS A 361 -13.80 -30.54 27.95
N LEU A 362 -13.29 -29.36 27.60
CA LEU A 362 -13.87 -28.52 26.57
C LEU A 362 -13.74 -29.17 25.19
N ALA A 363 -12.59 -29.77 24.87
CA ALA A 363 -12.36 -30.45 23.59
C ALA A 363 -13.37 -31.59 23.39
N LYS A 364 -13.63 -32.38 24.44
CA LYS A 364 -14.64 -33.45 24.42
C LYS A 364 -16.05 -32.90 24.30
N GLN A 365 -16.41 -31.92 25.14
CA GLN A 365 -17.77 -31.37 25.23
C GLN A 365 -18.21 -30.71 23.93
N TYR A 366 -17.33 -29.92 23.30
CA TYR A 366 -17.64 -29.16 22.10
C TYR A 366 -17.11 -29.83 20.81
N ARG A 367 -16.57 -31.05 20.90
CA ARG A 367 -16.06 -31.83 19.76
C ARG A 367 -15.07 -31.02 18.92
N VAL A 368 -14.07 -30.45 19.58
CA VAL A 368 -13.09 -29.58 18.92
C VAL A 368 -12.33 -30.34 17.86
N GLU A 369 -12.20 -29.77 16.67
CA GLU A 369 -11.51 -30.33 15.51
C GLU A 369 -10.18 -29.66 15.22
N ALA A 370 -9.92 -28.45 15.77
CA ALA A 370 -8.66 -27.74 15.65
C ALA A 370 -8.46 -26.76 16.81
N VAL A 371 -7.20 -26.42 17.09
CA VAL A 371 -6.84 -25.42 18.09
C VAL A 371 -6.11 -24.26 17.41
N ALA A 372 -6.55 -23.02 17.66
CA ALA A 372 -5.93 -21.78 17.24
C ALA A 372 -5.32 -21.08 18.46
N ILE A 373 -4.03 -20.84 18.46
CA ILE A 373 -3.31 -20.16 19.55
C ILE A 373 -2.71 -18.87 19.00
N GLY A 374 -2.95 -17.74 19.68
CA GLY A 374 -2.32 -16.48 19.34
C GLY A 374 -0.79 -16.56 19.45
N ASN A 375 -0.07 -15.97 18.51
CA ASN A 375 1.39 -16.02 18.44
C ASN A 375 2.09 -14.90 19.23
N GLY A 376 1.37 -14.14 20.05
CA GLY A 376 1.93 -13.09 20.89
C GLY A 376 2.54 -13.58 22.18
N THR A 377 2.46 -12.73 23.21
CA THR A 377 3.06 -13.00 24.52
C THR A 377 2.49 -14.29 25.15
N ALA A 378 3.35 -15.22 25.57
CA ALA A 378 3.03 -16.56 26.09
C ALA A 378 2.45 -17.54 25.04
N GLY A 379 2.52 -17.21 23.75
CA GLY A 379 1.98 -18.10 22.68
C GLY A 379 2.69 -19.43 22.62
N ARG A 380 4.01 -19.47 22.67
CA ARG A 380 4.80 -20.71 22.63
C ARG A 380 4.60 -21.59 23.87
N GLU A 381 4.63 -20.99 25.05
CA GLU A 381 4.42 -21.71 26.30
C GLU A 381 3.00 -22.31 26.35
N THR A 382 2.03 -21.63 25.74
CA THR A 382 0.66 -22.14 25.59
C THR A 382 0.60 -23.25 24.54
N GLU A 383 1.30 -23.14 23.43
CA GLU A 383 1.43 -24.20 22.43
C GLU A 383 2.05 -25.46 23.02
N GLU A 384 3.14 -25.34 23.80
CA GLU A 384 3.79 -26.46 24.51
C GLU A 384 2.84 -27.17 25.48
N LEU A 385 2.03 -26.39 26.21
CA LEU A 385 0.99 -26.95 27.07
C LEU A 385 0.00 -27.80 26.26
N VAL A 386 -0.54 -27.24 25.17
CA VAL A 386 -1.55 -27.96 24.35
C VAL A 386 -0.92 -29.17 23.68
N ARG A 387 0.32 -29.07 23.19
CA ARG A 387 1.05 -30.24 22.62
C ARG A 387 1.31 -31.32 23.65
N SER A 388 1.55 -30.97 24.92
CA SER A 388 1.74 -31.97 25.98
C SER A 388 0.52 -32.84 26.25
N LEU A 389 -0.68 -32.42 25.77
CA LEU A 389 -1.90 -33.22 25.88
C LEU A 389 -1.87 -34.44 24.92
N LYS A 390 -1.10 -34.41 23.84
CA LYS A 390 -0.94 -35.51 22.88
C LYS A 390 -0.28 -36.74 23.48
N SER A 391 0.57 -36.54 24.50
CA SER A 391 1.36 -37.65 25.12
C SER A 391 0.63 -38.36 26.27
N GLN A 392 -0.63 -38.02 26.55
CA GLN A 392 -1.35 -38.61 27.69
C GLN A 392 -2.09 -39.89 27.30
N ALA A 393 -1.56 -41.02 27.71
CA ALA A 393 -2.00 -42.39 27.32
C ALA A 393 -3.46 -42.76 27.70
N ASN A 394 -4.15 -41.93 28.51
CA ASN A 394 -5.54 -42.19 28.97
C ASN A 394 -6.47 -41.02 28.64
N ALA A 395 -6.18 -40.23 27.63
CA ALA A 395 -7.02 -39.08 27.27
C ALA A 395 -8.34 -39.55 26.62
N GLU A 396 -9.47 -39.02 27.11
CA GLU A 396 -10.79 -39.27 26.53
C GLU A 396 -10.99 -38.63 25.14
N VAL A 397 -10.02 -37.78 24.71
CA VAL A 397 -9.95 -37.08 23.42
C VAL A 397 -8.66 -37.52 22.72
N ASN A 398 -8.76 -37.87 21.46
CA ASN A 398 -7.58 -38.14 20.63
C ASN A 398 -6.94 -36.83 20.15
N TRP A 399 -6.03 -36.32 20.96
CA TRP A 399 -5.32 -35.08 20.66
C TRP A 399 -4.37 -35.18 19.45
N ASP A 400 -3.99 -36.38 19.02
CA ASP A 400 -3.15 -36.57 17.85
C ASP A 400 -3.87 -36.23 16.55
N GLU A 401 -5.20 -36.34 16.53
CA GLU A 401 -6.03 -35.99 15.40
C GLU A 401 -6.41 -34.50 15.40
N ILE A 402 -6.17 -33.74 16.48
CA ILE A 402 -6.49 -32.33 16.60
C ILE A 402 -5.26 -31.50 16.20
N PRO A 403 -5.25 -30.86 15.02
CA PRO A 403 -4.17 -29.98 14.61
C PRO A 403 -4.13 -28.71 15.44
N ILE A 404 -2.91 -28.25 15.76
CA ILE A 404 -2.65 -27.06 16.56
C ILE A 404 -1.97 -26.04 15.65
N PHE A 405 -2.52 -24.83 15.59
CA PHE A 405 -2.05 -23.74 14.76
C PHE A 405 -1.66 -22.52 15.61
N LEU A 406 -0.52 -21.96 15.31
CA LEU A 406 -0.17 -20.60 15.76
C LEU A 406 -0.74 -19.60 14.76
N VAL A 407 -1.55 -18.66 15.27
CA VAL A 407 -2.29 -17.67 14.47
C VAL A 407 -1.79 -16.28 14.83
N SER A 408 -1.51 -15.45 13.82
CA SER A 408 -1.14 -14.05 14.06
C SER A 408 -2.27 -13.31 14.78
N GLU A 409 -1.93 -12.61 15.86
CA GLU A 409 -2.85 -11.75 16.60
C GLU A 409 -2.75 -10.27 16.23
N ASP A 410 -1.98 -9.93 15.18
CA ASP A 410 -1.83 -8.56 14.69
C ASP A 410 -3.19 -7.91 14.43
N GLY A 411 -3.43 -6.73 15.05
CA GLY A 411 -4.72 -6.03 14.97
C GLY A 411 -5.89 -6.66 15.75
N ALA A 412 -5.72 -7.81 16.43
CA ALA A 412 -6.81 -8.42 17.22
C ALA A 412 -7.28 -7.51 18.36
N SER A 413 -6.38 -6.76 18.99
CA SER A 413 -6.71 -5.76 20.00
C SER A 413 -7.53 -4.60 19.43
N VAL A 414 -7.25 -4.17 18.19
CA VAL A 414 -8.03 -3.14 17.50
C VAL A 414 -9.43 -3.63 17.19
N TYR A 415 -9.55 -4.85 16.65
CA TYR A 415 -10.86 -5.47 16.43
C TYR A 415 -11.65 -5.57 17.73
N SER A 416 -11.09 -6.14 18.79
CA SER A 416 -11.80 -6.39 20.05
C SER A 416 -12.39 -5.12 20.70
N ALA A 417 -11.74 -3.96 20.48
CA ALA A 417 -12.20 -2.66 20.94
C ALA A 417 -13.14 -1.94 19.94
N SER A 418 -13.31 -2.48 18.73
CA SER A 418 -14.09 -1.84 17.65
C SER A 418 -15.60 -1.85 17.90
N ALA A 419 -16.33 -1.00 17.15
CA ALA A 419 -17.78 -1.00 17.15
C ALA A 419 -18.35 -2.31 16.57
N VAL A 420 -17.65 -2.90 15.59
CA VAL A 420 -18.02 -4.18 14.97
C VAL A 420 -18.02 -5.29 16.01
N ALA A 421 -16.92 -5.43 16.75
CA ALA A 421 -16.79 -6.45 17.78
C ALA A 421 -17.79 -6.27 18.93
N ARG A 422 -18.11 -5.01 19.30
CA ARG A 422 -19.16 -4.72 20.28
C ARG A 422 -20.56 -5.11 19.79
N ALA A 423 -20.83 -4.93 18.51
CA ALA A 423 -22.11 -5.33 17.93
C ALA A 423 -22.23 -6.85 17.80
N GLU A 424 -21.15 -7.55 17.45
CA GLU A 424 -21.12 -9.02 17.35
C GLU A 424 -21.20 -9.71 18.73
N PHE A 425 -20.56 -9.12 19.75
CA PHE A 425 -20.47 -9.69 21.10
C PHE A 425 -20.72 -8.62 22.17
N PRO A 426 -21.98 -8.13 22.32
CA PRO A 426 -22.31 -7.05 23.25
C PRO A 426 -22.05 -7.42 24.71
N ASP A 427 -22.29 -8.69 25.08
CA ASP A 427 -22.23 -9.21 26.46
C ASP A 427 -20.84 -9.74 26.87
N HIS A 428 -19.83 -9.64 25.99
CA HIS A 428 -18.49 -10.15 26.23
C HIS A 428 -17.46 -9.02 26.26
N ASP A 429 -16.42 -9.19 27.06
CA ASP A 429 -15.34 -8.23 27.17
C ASP A 429 -14.36 -8.30 25.99
N VAL A 430 -13.41 -7.34 25.95
CA VAL A 430 -12.41 -7.23 24.87
C VAL A 430 -11.51 -8.45 24.75
N THR A 431 -11.27 -9.17 25.85
CA THR A 431 -10.35 -10.33 25.84
C THR A 431 -11.02 -11.55 25.20
N VAL A 432 -12.30 -11.77 25.47
CA VAL A 432 -13.10 -12.83 24.82
C VAL A 432 -13.22 -12.54 23.31
N ARG A 433 -13.53 -11.30 22.95
CA ARG A 433 -13.60 -10.88 21.54
C ARG A 433 -12.28 -11.10 20.80
N GLY A 434 -11.14 -10.86 21.47
CA GLY A 434 -9.80 -11.14 20.94
C GLY A 434 -9.60 -12.64 20.67
N ALA A 435 -9.91 -13.50 21.61
CA ALA A 435 -9.81 -14.95 21.46
C ALA A 435 -10.72 -15.49 20.34
N VAL A 436 -11.94 -14.97 20.21
CA VAL A 436 -12.85 -15.30 19.10
C VAL A 436 -12.23 -14.91 17.74
N SER A 437 -11.66 -13.71 17.66
CA SER A 437 -11.00 -13.25 16.42
C SER A 437 -9.84 -14.16 16.03
N ILE A 438 -9.01 -14.59 16.97
CA ILE A 438 -7.90 -15.54 16.73
C ILE A 438 -8.44 -16.84 16.13
N ALA A 439 -9.51 -17.41 16.71
CA ALA A 439 -10.10 -18.63 16.20
C ALA A 439 -10.72 -18.47 14.81
N ARG A 440 -11.46 -17.37 14.58
CA ARG A 440 -12.08 -17.06 13.28
C ARG A 440 -11.08 -16.78 12.18
N ARG A 441 -9.91 -16.21 12.51
CA ARG A 441 -8.81 -16.05 11.54
C ARG A 441 -8.27 -17.37 11.02
N LEU A 442 -8.28 -18.41 11.83
CA LEU A 442 -7.92 -19.74 11.38
C LEU A 442 -9.01 -20.31 10.46
N ALA A 443 -10.28 -20.10 10.78
CA ALA A 443 -11.39 -20.54 9.94
C ALA A 443 -11.38 -19.87 8.57
N ASP A 444 -11.32 -18.54 8.53
CA ASP A 444 -11.18 -17.74 7.31
C ASP A 444 -10.47 -16.40 7.59
N PRO A 445 -9.18 -16.28 7.24
CA PRO A 445 -8.41 -15.07 7.43
C PRO A 445 -9.03 -13.84 6.76
N LEU A 446 -9.51 -13.97 5.52
CA LEU A 446 -10.12 -12.87 4.78
C LEU A 446 -11.37 -12.34 5.47
N ALA A 447 -12.30 -13.23 5.81
CA ALA A 447 -13.57 -12.87 6.42
C ALA A 447 -13.42 -12.15 7.77
N GLU A 448 -12.36 -12.47 8.52
CA GLU A 448 -12.10 -11.84 9.81
C GLU A 448 -11.24 -10.57 9.70
N LEU A 449 -10.16 -10.59 8.91
CA LEU A 449 -9.24 -9.45 8.79
C LEU A 449 -9.87 -8.22 8.13
N VAL A 450 -10.85 -8.39 7.24
CA VAL A 450 -11.58 -7.25 6.66
C VAL A 450 -12.36 -6.41 7.68
N LYS A 451 -12.62 -6.94 8.88
CA LYS A 451 -13.27 -6.21 9.99
C LYS A 451 -12.34 -5.22 10.68
N ILE A 452 -11.04 -5.29 10.40
CA ILE A 452 -10.00 -4.45 10.98
C ILE A 452 -9.63 -3.38 9.96
N ASP A 453 -9.44 -2.13 10.41
CA ASP A 453 -8.85 -1.13 9.54
C ASP A 453 -7.50 -1.66 9.01
N PRO A 454 -7.30 -1.76 7.69
CA PRO A 454 -6.07 -2.31 7.11
C PRO A 454 -4.79 -1.64 7.61
N LYS A 455 -4.86 -0.36 8.01
CA LYS A 455 -3.75 0.37 8.64
C LYS A 455 -3.36 -0.18 10.02
N ALA A 456 -4.27 -0.86 10.71
CA ALA A 456 -4.00 -1.47 12.01
C ALA A 456 -3.36 -2.87 11.89
N ILE A 457 -3.33 -3.44 10.69
CA ILE A 457 -2.61 -4.68 10.40
C ILE A 457 -1.15 -4.31 10.13
N GLY A 458 -0.22 -4.93 10.84
CA GLY A 458 1.21 -4.67 10.71
C GLY A 458 1.79 -5.23 9.41
N VAL A 459 1.74 -4.47 8.33
CA VAL A 459 2.20 -4.90 6.99
C VAL A 459 3.57 -4.34 6.58
N GLY A 460 4.19 -3.48 7.41
CA GLY A 460 5.50 -2.93 7.11
C GLY A 460 6.11 -2.03 8.17
N GLN A 461 7.44 -1.94 8.18
CA GLN A 461 8.21 -1.23 9.21
C GLN A 461 8.01 0.29 9.20
N TYR A 462 7.75 0.89 8.02
CA TYR A 462 7.61 2.33 7.82
C TYR A 462 6.17 2.75 7.50
N GLN A 463 5.20 1.94 7.88
CA GLN A 463 3.78 2.15 7.54
C GLN A 463 3.23 3.49 8.05
N HIS A 464 3.78 4.04 9.15
CA HIS A 464 3.36 5.32 9.71
C HIS A 464 4.11 6.54 9.16
N ASP A 465 5.10 6.33 8.29
CA ASP A 465 5.96 7.38 7.73
C ASP A 465 5.59 7.78 6.29
N VAL A 466 4.74 7.00 5.66
CA VAL A 466 4.26 7.26 4.29
C VAL A 466 3.01 8.15 4.29
N ASP A 467 2.62 8.66 3.12
CA ASP A 467 1.39 9.43 2.98
C ASP A 467 0.17 8.59 3.41
N ALA A 468 -0.53 9.09 4.44
CA ALA A 468 -1.64 8.36 5.06
C ALA A 468 -2.85 8.17 4.14
N THR A 469 -3.08 9.09 3.21
CA THR A 469 -4.21 9.04 2.27
C THR A 469 -3.93 8.05 1.14
N ALA A 470 -2.71 8.11 0.57
CA ALA A 470 -2.26 7.17 -0.43
C ALA A 470 -2.21 5.73 0.12
N LEU A 471 -1.68 5.55 1.34
CA LEU A 471 -1.66 4.27 2.03
C LEU A 471 -3.08 3.71 2.21
N LYS A 472 -4.00 4.51 2.78
CA LYS A 472 -5.38 4.05 3.00
C LYS A 472 -6.01 3.57 1.70
N ARG A 473 -5.91 4.36 0.65
CA ARG A 473 -6.47 4.01 -0.66
C ARG A 473 -5.89 2.72 -1.22
N ALA A 474 -4.57 2.55 -1.17
CA ALA A 474 -3.92 1.34 -1.68
C ALA A 474 -4.33 0.10 -0.89
N LEU A 475 -4.45 0.21 0.44
CA LEU A 475 -4.88 -0.90 1.29
C LEU A 475 -6.36 -1.23 1.10
N ASP A 476 -7.24 -0.23 0.97
CA ASP A 476 -8.67 -0.43 0.68
C ASP A 476 -8.87 -1.14 -0.67
N HIS A 477 -8.14 -0.73 -1.72
CA HIS A 477 -8.14 -1.41 -3.03
C HIS A 477 -7.65 -2.86 -2.92
N THR A 478 -6.63 -3.11 -2.08
CA THR A 478 -6.12 -4.47 -1.87
C THR A 478 -7.17 -5.37 -1.23
N VAL A 479 -7.90 -4.86 -0.24
CA VAL A 479 -9.01 -5.61 0.39
C VAL A 479 -10.11 -5.89 -0.64
N GLU A 480 -10.54 -4.89 -1.39
CA GLU A 480 -11.55 -5.04 -2.44
C GLU A 480 -11.12 -6.09 -3.48
N HIS A 481 -9.87 -6.02 -3.95
CA HIS A 481 -9.30 -7.01 -4.85
C HIS A 481 -9.39 -8.43 -4.27
N CYS A 482 -8.92 -8.65 -3.05
CA CYS A 482 -8.91 -9.97 -2.42
C CYS A 482 -10.32 -10.55 -2.26
N VAL A 483 -11.27 -9.73 -1.80
CA VAL A 483 -12.67 -10.14 -1.60
C VAL A 483 -13.30 -10.57 -2.92
N ASN A 484 -13.11 -9.79 -3.99
CA ASN A 484 -13.70 -10.09 -5.30
C ASN A 484 -12.97 -11.23 -6.03
N ALA A 485 -11.66 -11.41 -5.80
CA ALA A 485 -10.88 -12.53 -6.35
C ALA A 485 -11.33 -13.89 -5.77
N VAL A 486 -11.55 -13.95 -4.45
CA VAL A 486 -12.00 -15.16 -3.77
C VAL A 486 -13.49 -15.44 -4.03
N GLY A 487 -14.29 -14.39 -4.05
CA GLY A 487 -15.75 -14.48 -4.05
C GLY A 487 -16.33 -14.71 -2.66
N VAL A 488 -17.56 -14.31 -2.47
CA VAL A 488 -18.19 -14.21 -1.14
C VAL A 488 -19.45 -15.06 -1.06
N ASN A 489 -19.57 -15.90 -0.03
CA ASN A 489 -20.79 -16.65 0.22
C ASN A 489 -21.89 -15.69 0.71
N LEU A 490 -22.94 -15.53 -0.11
CA LEU A 490 -24.05 -14.60 0.12
C LEU A 490 -24.81 -14.91 1.43
N ASN A 491 -24.89 -16.18 1.80
CA ASN A 491 -25.69 -16.63 2.92
C ASN A 491 -24.96 -16.60 4.28
N THR A 492 -23.61 -16.53 4.27
CA THR A 492 -22.83 -16.53 5.53
C THR A 492 -22.04 -15.24 5.75
N ALA A 493 -21.83 -14.44 4.70
CA ALA A 493 -21.02 -13.25 4.81
C ALA A 493 -21.59 -12.20 5.77
N SER A 494 -20.70 -11.54 6.53
CA SER A 494 -21.04 -10.37 7.32
C SER A 494 -21.34 -9.16 6.44
N ALA A 495 -22.08 -8.19 6.96
CA ALA A 495 -22.30 -6.92 6.26
C ALA A 495 -20.97 -6.23 5.93
N HIS A 496 -19.97 -6.37 6.81
CA HIS A 496 -18.65 -5.78 6.63
C HIS A 496 -17.92 -6.38 5.43
N LEU A 497 -17.90 -7.71 5.31
CA LEU A 497 -17.32 -8.39 4.15
C LEU A 497 -18.04 -8.03 2.85
N LEU A 498 -19.37 -7.98 2.87
CA LEU A 498 -20.18 -7.61 1.71
C LEU A 498 -19.93 -6.18 1.21
N THR A 499 -19.49 -5.27 2.09
CA THR A 499 -19.19 -3.88 1.71
C THR A 499 -18.05 -3.79 0.68
N TYR A 500 -17.14 -4.76 0.66
CA TYR A 500 -16.04 -4.83 -0.29
C TYR A 500 -16.37 -5.58 -1.58
N VAL A 501 -17.56 -6.14 -1.69
CA VAL A 501 -18.01 -6.74 -2.96
C VAL A 501 -18.32 -5.63 -3.97
N SER A 502 -17.82 -5.80 -5.17
CA SER A 502 -18.04 -4.87 -6.31
C SER A 502 -19.48 -4.41 -6.39
N GLY A 503 -19.71 -3.11 -6.47
CA GLY A 503 -21.05 -2.51 -6.58
C GLY A 503 -21.90 -2.52 -5.30
N LEU A 504 -21.41 -3.08 -4.19
CA LEU A 504 -22.07 -3.04 -2.89
C LEU A 504 -21.39 -2.01 -1.98
N GLY A 505 -22.10 -1.01 -1.53
CA GLY A 505 -21.65 -0.15 -0.43
C GLY A 505 -22.23 -0.60 0.90
N ALA A 506 -21.83 0.04 2.01
CA ALA A 506 -22.24 -0.32 3.36
C ALA A 506 -23.77 -0.43 3.53
N ALA A 507 -24.52 0.47 2.91
CA ALA A 507 -25.99 0.46 2.99
C ALA A 507 -26.61 -0.78 2.30
N LEU A 508 -26.13 -1.15 1.11
CA LEU A 508 -26.60 -2.34 0.39
C LEU A 508 -26.19 -3.62 1.09
N ALA A 509 -24.95 -3.68 1.59
CA ALA A 509 -24.46 -4.80 2.39
C ALA A 509 -25.33 -5.06 3.62
N GLN A 510 -25.70 -4.00 4.36
CA GLN A 510 -26.59 -4.10 5.49
C GLN A 510 -28.02 -4.55 5.08
N ASN A 511 -28.54 -4.03 3.96
CA ASN A 511 -29.85 -4.43 3.45
C ASN A 511 -29.88 -5.91 3.06
N ILE A 512 -28.81 -6.45 2.50
CA ILE A 512 -28.68 -7.89 2.18
C ILE A 512 -28.76 -8.73 3.47
N VAL A 513 -28.02 -8.33 4.51
CA VAL A 513 -28.02 -9.05 5.79
C VAL A 513 -29.41 -8.99 6.46
N ASN A 514 -30.05 -7.82 6.47
CA ASN A 514 -31.41 -7.66 7.02
C ASN A 514 -32.42 -8.51 6.24
N TYR A 515 -32.37 -8.46 4.91
CA TYR A 515 -33.26 -9.27 4.05
C TYR A 515 -33.09 -10.78 4.34
N ARG A 516 -31.85 -11.25 4.50
CA ARG A 516 -31.53 -12.63 4.85
C ARG A 516 -32.08 -13.02 6.23
N ALA A 517 -32.01 -12.11 7.20
CA ALA A 517 -32.53 -12.35 8.54
C ALA A 517 -34.08 -12.45 8.55
N GLU A 518 -34.76 -11.67 7.70
CA GLU A 518 -36.21 -11.64 7.61
C GLU A 518 -36.83 -12.77 6.76
N HIS A 519 -36.12 -13.14 5.64
CA HIS A 519 -36.67 -14.03 4.62
C HIS A 519 -35.94 -15.38 4.52
N GLY A 520 -34.90 -15.58 5.30
CA GLY A 520 -34.05 -16.77 5.24
C GLY A 520 -32.96 -16.69 4.17
N ALA A 521 -32.27 -17.80 3.95
CA ALA A 521 -31.16 -17.89 3.02
C ALA A 521 -31.62 -17.70 1.57
N PHE A 522 -30.78 -16.99 0.78
CA PHE A 522 -31.00 -16.84 -0.65
C PHE A 522 -30.86 -18.18 -1.37
N ALA A 523 -31.84 -18.54 -2.18
CA ALA A 523 -31.83 -19.74 -3.00
C ALA A 523 -31.27 -19.50 -4.41
N SER A 524 -31.19 -18.24 -4.84
CA SER A 524 -30.61 -17.84 -6.13
C SER A 524 -30.08 -16.40 -6.10
N ARG A 525 -29.11 -16.09 -6.98
CA ARG A 525 -28.60 -14.73 -7.17
C ARG A 525 -29.69 -13.75 -7.61
N LYS A 526 -30.68 -14.19 -8.37
CA LYS A 526 -31.80 -13.35 -8.82
C LYS A 526 -32.62 -12.77 -7.66
N GLU A 527 -32.62 -13.44 -6.51
CA GLU A 527 -33.33 -12.93 -5.32
C GLU A 527 -32.72 -11.65 -4.75
N LEU A 528 -31.46 -11.34 -5.06
CA LEU A 528 -30.84 -10.05 -4.74
C LEU A 528 -31.65 -8.86 -5.24
N LEU A 529 -32.34 -8.98 -6.38
CA LEU A 529 -33.20 -7.92 -6.92
C LEU A 529 -34.43 -7.61 -6.03
N LYS A 530 -34.74 -8.45 -5.04
CA LYS A 530 -35.78 -8.21 -4.05
C LYS A 530 -35.25 -7.41 -2.84
N VAL A 531 -33.94 -7.29 -2.69
CA VAL A 531 -33.32 -6.53 -1.59
C VAL A 531 -33.59 -5.04 -1.78
N PRO A 532 -34.06 -4.32 -0.74
CA PRO A 532 -34.31 -2.89 -0.82
C PRO A 532 -33.11 -2.09 -1.33
N ARG A 533 -33.34 -1.20 -2.30
CA ARG A 533 -32.34 -0.33 -2.96
C ARG A 533 -31.29 -1.05 -3.83
N LEU A 534 -31.33 -2.37 -3.96
CA LEU A 534 -30.46 -3.10 -4.84
C LEU A 534 -31.09 -3.16 -6.25
N GLY A 535 -30.76 -2.16 -7.09
CA GLY A 535 -31.25 -2.08 -8.45
C GLY A 535 -30.45 -2.91 -9.45
N ALA A 536 -30.87 -2.90 -10.72
CA ALA A 536 -30.26 -3.67 -11.80
C ALA A 536 -28.76 -3.41 -11.95
N LYS A 537 -28.31 -2.15 -11.80
CA LYS A 537 -26.90 -1.78 -11.90
C LYS A 537 -26.04 -2.37 -10.78
N ALA A 538 -26.53 -2.30 -9.54
CA ALA A 538 -25.83 -2.91 -8.40
C ALA A 538 -25.78 -4.43 -8.53
N PHE A 539 -26.87 -5.05 -8.99
CA PHE A 539 -26.94 -6.47 -9.30
C PHE A 539 -25.91 -6.88 -10.35
N GLU A 540 -25.84 -6.15 -11.48
CA GLU A 540 -24.84 -6.37 -12.52
C GLU A 540 -23.42 -6.35 -11.94
N GLN A 541 -23.08 -5.36 -11.10
CA GLN A 541 -21.75 -5.22 -10.55
C GLN A 541 -21.38 -6.31 -9.53
N CYS A 542 -22.34 -6.79 -8.71
CA CYS A 542 -22.03 -7.67 -7.60
C CYS A 542 -22.28 -9.15 -7.85
N ALA A 543 -23.25 -9.51 -8.71
CA ALA A 543 -23.76 -10.88 -8.80
C ALA A 543 -22.68 -11.92 -9.14
N GLY A 544 -21.72 -11.58 -9.98
CA GLY A 544 -20.63 -12.48 -10.35
C GLY A 544 -19.64 -12.79 -9.24
N PHE A 545 -19.59 -11.97 -8.19
CA PHE A 545 -18.68 -12.13 -7.05
C PHE A 545 -19.33 -12.81 -5.84
N LEU A 546 -20.64 -13.01 -5.86
CA LEU A 546 -21.37 -13.66 -4.79
C LEU A 546 -21.61 -15.15 -5.12
N ARG A 547 -21.50 -16.00 -4.11
CA ARG A 547 -21.63 -17.46 -4.23
C ARG A 547 -22.78 -17.97 -3.36
N ILE A 548 -23.51 -18.94 -3.87
CA ILE A 548 -24.53 -19.68 -3.13
C ILE A 548 -24.25 -21.17 -3.30
N PRO A 549 -23.58 -21.82 -2.33
CA PRO A 549 -23.12 -23.23 -2.48
C PRO A 549 -24.22 -24.23 -2.78
N GLN A 550 -25.42 -24.02 -2.26
CA GLN A 550 -26.59 -24.92 -2.43
C GLN A 550 -27.68 -24.27 -3.24
N ALA A 551 -27.32 -23.47 -4.26
CA ALA A 551 -28.26 -22.76 -5.10
C ALA A 551 -29.10 -23.70 -5.97
N LYS A 552 -30.30 -23.24 -6.31
CA LYS A 552 -31.16 -23.91 -7.30
C LYS A 552 -30.52 -23.96 -8.69
N HIS A 553 -29.77 -22.93 -9.05
CA HIS A 553 -29.04 -22.85 -10.31
C HIS A 553 -27.56 -23.16 -10.09
N PRO A 554 -26.97 -24.18 -10.73
CA PRO A 554 -25.59 -24.60 -10.44
C PRO A 554 -24.55 -23.50 -10.63
N LEU A 555 -24.76 -22.58 -11.59
CA LEU A 555 -23.83 -21.48 -11.85
C LEU A 555 -23.82 -20.41 -10.74
N ASP A 556 -24.81 -20.37 -9.85
CA ASP A 556 -24.84 -19.44 -8.72
C ASP A 556 -23.72 -19.74 -7.67
N ASN A 557 -23.10 -20.92 -7.74
CA ASN A 557 -21.91 -21.25 -6.96
C ASN A 557 -20.59 -21.12 -7.77
N THR A 558 -20.56 -20.36 -8.84
CA THR A 558 -19.38 -20.15 -9.68
C THR A 558 -19.08 -18.67 -9.85
N ALA A 559 -17.95 -18.31 -10.47
CA ALA A 559 -17.68 -16.94 -10.86
C ALA A 559 -18.29 -16.57 -12.24
N VAL A 560 -19.05 -17.44 -12.86
CA VAL A 560 -19.76 -17.12 -14.10
C VAL A 560 -20.80 -16.04 -13.84
N HIS A 561 -20.75 -14.96 -14.61
CA HIS A 561 -21.70 -13.87 -14.46
C HIS A 561 -23.10 -14.27 -14.96
N PRO A 562 -24.19 -13.86 -14.31
CA PRO A 562 -25.56 -14.19 -14.71
C PRO A 562 -25.90 -13.85 -16.16
N GLU A 563 -25.29 -12.82 -16.75
CA GLU A 563 -25.44 -12.45 -18.16
C GLU A 563 -25.00 -13.57 -19.13
N ARG A 564 -24.16 -14.49 -18.68
CA ARG A 564 -23.59 -15.57 -19.49
C ARG A 564 -24.23 -16.94 -19.24
N TYR A 565 -25.24 -17.01 -18.36
CA TYR A 565 -25.93 -18.29 -18.06
C TYR A 565 -26.53 -18.93 -19.28
N ALA A 566 -27.27 -18.17 -20.08
CA ALA A 566 -27.87 -18.67 -21.32
C ALA A 566 -26.83 -19.21 -22.33
N LEU A 567 -25.61 -18.62 -22.34
CA LEU A 567 -24.52 -19.11 -23.18
C LEU A 567 -24.02 -20.48 -22.70
N VAL A 568 -23.83 -20.66 -21.39
CA VAL A 568 -23.36 -21.94 -20.82
C VAL A 568 -24.44 -23.01 -20.95
N GLU A 569 -25.70 -22.67 -20.74
CA GLU A 569 -26.85 -23.58 -20.97
C GLU A 569 -26.93 -24.03 -22.42
N LYS A 570 -26.68 -23.13 -23.39
CA LYS A 570 -26.59 -23.46 -24.80
C LYS A 570 -25.44 -24.43 -25.08
N MET A 571 -24.26 -24.21 -24.46
CA MET A 571 -23.12 -25.13 -24.60
C MET A 571 -23.45 -26.55 -24.09
N ALA A 572 -24.18 -26.65 -22.98
CA ALA A 572 -24.63 -27.92 -22.43
C ALA A 572 -25.63 -28.60 -23.39
N SER A 573 -26.61 -27.86 -23.88
CA SER A 573 -27.59 -28.35 -24.88
C SER A 573 -26.94 -28.82 -26.18
N ASP A 574 -26.00 -28.05 -26.72
CA ASP A 574 -25.26 -28.40 -27.94
C ASP A 574 -24.38 -29.65 -27.76
N ALA A 575 -23.95 -29.92 -26.55
CA ALA A 575 -23.24 -31.13 -26.15
C ALA A 575 -24.18 -32.32 -25.85
N GLY A 576 -25.50 -32.12 -25.97
CA GLY A 576 -26.50 -33.15 -25.69
C GLY A 576 -26.65 -33.53 -24.24
N THR A 577 -26.34 -32.58 -23.30
CA THR A 577 -26.35 -32.83 -21.86
C THR A 577 -27.02 -31.68 -21.10
N ASP A 578 -27.25 -31.86 -19.80
CA ASP A 578 -27.67 -30.79 -18.90
C ASP A 578 -26.47 -30.06 -18.29
N LEU A 579 -26.74 -28.94 -17.65
CA LEU A 579 -25.74 -28.07 -17.05
C LEU A 579 -24.95 -28.77 -15.90
N GLN A 580 -25.61 -29.58 -15.09
CA GLN A 580 -24.98 -30.29 -13.98
C GLN A 580 -23.99 -31.31 -14.50
N THR A 581 -24.40 -32.08 -15.50
CA THR A 581 -23.55 -33.06 -16.18
C THR A 581 -22.37 -32.39 -16.89
N LEU A 582 -22.59 -31.24 -17.56
CA LEU A 582 -21.51 -30.46 -18.16
C LEU A 582 -20.47 -30.03 -17.13
N ILE A 583 -20.89 -29.59 -15.95
CA ILE A 583 -20.01 -29.20 -14.83
C ILE A 583 -19.27 -30.40 -14.25
N ALA A 584 -19.95 -31.53 -14.06
CA ALA A 584 -19.38 -32.71 -13.41
C ALA A 584 -18.39 -33.48 -14.29
N HIS A 585 -18.50 -33.40 -15.61
CA HIS A 585 -17.77 -34.25 -16.56
C HIS A 585 -16.80 -33.47 -17.45
N PRO A 586 -15.50 -33.37 -17.06
CA PRO A 586 -14.45 -32.71 -17.84
C PRO A 586 -14.31 -33.24 -19.27
N GLU A 587 -14.54 -34.54 -19.47
CA GLU A 587 -14.43 -35.23 -20.77
C GLU A 587 -15.48 -34.73 -21.79
N ILE A 588 -16.63 -34.26 -21.33
CA ILE A 588 -17.64 -33.65 -22.19
C ILE A 588 -17.18 -32.23 -22.58
N ARG A 589 -16.69 -31.46 -21.59
CA ARG A 589 -16.20 -30.12 -21.83
C ARG A 589 -15.04 -30.08 -22.82
N GLN A 590 -14.12 -31.03 -22.79
CA GLN A 590 -12.96 -31.10 -23.70
C GLN A 590 -13.35 -31.26 -25.18
N LYS A 591 -14.55 -31.77 -25.48
CA LYS A 591 -15.04 -31.94 -26.83
C LYS A 591 -15.66 -30.68 -27.43
N ILE A 592 -15.91 -29.66 -26.64
CA ILE A 592 -16.58 -28.43 -27.06
C ILE A 592 -15.54 -27.45 -27.63
N ASP A 593 -15.74 -27.05 -28.88
CA ASP A 593 -14.93 -26.00 -29.50
C ASP A 593 -15.46 -24.62 -29.10
N LEU A 594 -14.73 -23.94 -28.19
CA LEU A 594 -15.07 -22.64 -27.65
C LEU A 594 -15.19 -21.56 -28.75
N LYS A 595 -14.46 -21.68 -29.85
CA LYS A 595 -14.49 -20.68 -30.94
C LYS A 595 -15.89 -20.52 -31.57
N ARG A 596 -16.72 -21.56 -31.50
CA ARG A 596 -18.10 -21.53 -32.01
C ARG A 596 -19.03 -20.59 -31.22
N TYR A 597 -18.63 -20.26 -29.99
CA TYR A 597 -19.42 -19.43 -29.06
C TYR A 597 -18.90 -17.99 -28.96
N CYS A 598 -17.90 -17.65 -29.76
CA CYS A 598 -17.41 -16.27 -29.81
C CYS A 598 -18.48 -15.38 -30.50
N THR A 599 -18.73 -14.23 -29.89
CA THR A 599 -19.60 -13.16 -30.40
C THR A 599 -18.86 -11.82 -30.32
N ALA A 600 -19.49 -10.74 -30.74
CA ALA A 600 -18.93 -9.39 -30.58
C ALA A 600 -18.73 -9.01 -29.09
N GLU A 601 -19.51 -9.58 -28.17
CA GLU A 601 -19.51 -9.29 -26.75
C GLU A 601 -18.80 -10.34 -25.89
N VAL A 602 -18.54 -11.52 -26.43
CA VAL A 602 -17.91 -12.65 -25.74
C VAL A 602 -16.81 -13.22 -26.60
N GLY A 603 -15.58 -12.96 -26.23
CA GLY A 603 -14.40 -13.50 -26.90
C GLY A 603 -13.83 -14.72 -26.19
N LEU A 604 -12.72 -15.24 -26.72
CA LEU A 604 -11.99 -16.35 -26.12
C LEU A 604 -11.54 -16.09 -24.68
N PRO A 605 -11.10 -14.88 -24.28
CA PRO A 605 -10.74 -14.62 -22.87
C PRO A 605 -11.87 -14.92 -21.90
N THR A 606 -13.08 -14.40 -22.15
CA THR A 606 -14.27 -14.68 -21.32
C THR A 606 -14.66 -16.16 -21.36
N LEU A 607 -14.58 -16.80 -22.51
CA LEU A 607 -14.90 -18.23 -22.63
C LEU A 607 -13.92 -19.11 -21.87
N HIS A 608 -12.63 -18.80 -21.86
CA HIS A 608 -11.63 -19.50 -21.06
C HIS A 608 -11.86 -19.30 -19.56
N ASP A 609 -12.23 -18.11 -19.12
CA ASP A 609 -12.57 -17.87 -17.70
C ASP A 609 -13.79 -18.69 -17.26
N ILE A 610 -14.85 -18.70 -18.09
CA ILE A 610 -16.04 -19.55 -17.85
C ILE A 610 -15.61 -21.03 -17.75
N TRP A 611 -14.77 -21.49 -18.67
CA TRP A 611 -14.30 -22.87 -18.68
C TRP A 611 -13.52 -23.26 -17.44
N ALA A 612 -12.60 -22.40 -17.00
CA ALA A 612 -11.83 -22.60 -15.78
C ALA A 612 -12.73 -22.67 -14.53
N GLU A 613 -13.80 -21.87 -14.48
CA GLU A 613 -14.79 -21.90 -13.41
C GLU A 613 -15.64 -23.19 -13.41
N LEU A 614 -16.02 -23.70 -14.57
CA LEU A 614 -16.74 -24.95 -14.69
C LEU A 614 -15.89 -26.17 -14.31
N ASP A 615 -14.57 -26.07 -14.48
CA ASP A 615 -13.65 -27.15 -14.12
C ASP A 615 -13.55 -27.36 -12.60
N LYS A 616 -13.69 -26.29 -11.82
CA LYS A 616 -13.58 -26.30 -10.35
C LYS A 616 -14.62 -25.36 -9.71
N PRO A 617 -15.92 -25.67 -9.83
CA PRO A 617 -16.98 -24.81 -9.34
C PRO A 617 -16.89 -24.63 -7.82
N GLY A 618 -16.96 -23.39 -7.37
CA GLY A 618 -16.95 -23.04 -5.93
C GLY A 618 -15.64 -23.35 -5.21
N ARG A 619 -14.55 -23.63 -5.92
CA ARG A 619 -13.25 -23.86 -5.29
C ARG A 619 -12.68 -22.55 -4.75
N ASP A 620 -12.28 -22.60 -3.47
CA ASP A 620 -11.48 -21.53 -2.89
C ASP A 620 -10.06 -21.53 -3.51
N PRO A 621 -9.60 -20.43 -4.12
CA PRO A 621 -8.29 -20.35 -4.73
C PRO A 621 -7.13 -20.40 -3.72
N ARG A 622 -7.41 -20.19 -2.43
CA ARG A 622 -6.40 -20.05 -1.37
C ARG A 622 -5.79 -21.37 -0.89
N GLY A 623 -6.37 -22.53 -1.23
CA GLY A 623 -5.92 -23.84 -0.75
C GLY A 623 -6.40 -24.15 0.68
N THR A 624 -5.65 -24.95 1.44
CA THR A 624 -5.97 -25.35 2.83
C THR A 624 -4.82 -25.03 3.78
N ALA A 625 -5.16 -24.61 5.00
CA ALA A 625 -4.18 -24.31 6.06
C ALA A 625 -3.33 -25.53 6.41
N GLN A 626 -2.03 -25.32 6.58
CA GLN A 626 -1.07 -26.36 6.95
C GLN A 626 -0.52 -26.10 8.35
N VAL A 627 -0.32 -27.18 9.12
CA VAL A 627 0.31 -27.10 10.44
C VAL A 627 1.79 -26.81 10.28
N PHE A 628 2.31 -25.89 11.09
CA PHE A 628 3.71 -25.52 11.17
C PHE A 628 4.22 -25.71 12.60
N GLN A 629 5.50 -26.08 12.76
CA GLN A 629 6.15 -26.25 14.07
C GLN A 629 7.52 -25.59 14.04
N PHE A 630 7.76 -24.70 15.01
CA PHE A 630 9.07 -24.12 15.26
C PHE A 630 10.02 -25.14 15.91
N GLU A 631 11.32 -24.85 15.88
CA GLU A 631 12.34 -25.65 16.57
C GLU A 631 12.14 -25.57 18.10
N GLU A 632 11.96 -26.71 18.73
CA GLU A 632 11.63 -26.80 20.17
C GLU A 632 12.76 -26.32 21.09
N ARG A 633 14.00 -26.37 20.63
CA ARG A 633 15.20 -26.02 21.43
C ARG A 633 15.52 -24.53 21.44
N VAL A 634 14.81 -23.71 20.65
CA VAL A 634 15.10 -22.30 20.47
C VAL A 634 13.98 -21.46 21.07
N HIS A 635 14.20 -20.78 22.19
CA HIS A 635 13.23 -19.95 22.92
C HIS A 635 13.61 -18.46 22.94
N SER A 636 14.88 -18.15 22.75
CA SER A 636 15.41 -16.80 22.80
C SER A 636 16.54 -16.58 21.80
N ILE A 637 16.95 -15.33 21.60
CA ILE A 637 18.13 -14.98 20.78
C ILE A 637 19.42 -15.60 21.35
N ASP A 638 19.45 -15.93 22.65
CA ASP A 638 20.62 -16.49 23.31
C ASP A 638 20.86 -17.96 22.95
N ASP A 639 19.82 -18.66 22.50
CA ASP A 639 19.86 -20.07 22.10
C ASP A 639 20.35 -20.23 20.65
N LEU A 640 20.52 -19.12 19.92
CA LEU A 640 20.93 -19.15 18.52
C LEU A 640 22.46 -19.27 18.38
N GLU A 641 22.88 -20.22 17.58
CA GLU A 641 24.29 -20.41 17.16
C GLU A 641 24.42 -20.22 15.65
N ILE A 642 25.55 -19.65 15.22
CA ILE A 642 25.88 -19.49 13.80
C ILE A 642 25.96 -20.87 13.14
N GLY A 643 25.29 -21.04 12.00
CA GLY A 643 25.23 -22.29 11.26
C GLY A 643 24.01 -23.14 11.57
N MET A 644 23.24 -22.86 12.64
CA MET A 644 21.97 -23.55 12.89
C MET A 644 21.02 -23.41 11.72
N VAL A 645 20.37 -24.51 11.33
CA VAL A 645 19.31 -24.55 10.34
C VAL A 645 17.98 -24.72 11.07
N LEU A 646 17.07 -23.78 10.87
CA LEU A 646 15.84 -23.64 11.64
C LEU A 646 14.63 -23.47 10.71
N PRO A 647 13.49 -24.09 11.06
CA PRO A 647 12.23 -23.78 10.42
C PRO A 647 11.75 -22.37 10.86
N GLY A 648 11.21 -21.62 9.92
CA GLY A 648 10.67 -20.29 10.19
C GLY A 648 9.50 -19.94 9.30
N VAL A 649 8.78 -18.89 9.67
CA VAL A 649 7.65 -18.37 8.89
C VAL A 649 7.96 -16.93 8.45
N VAL A 650 7.81 -16.66 7.17
CA VAL A 650 7.98 -15.30 6.63
C VAL A 650 6.85 -14.42 7.14
N THR A 651 7.20 -13.36 7.88
CA THR A 651 6.21 -12.41 8.45
C THR A 651 6.07 -11.12 7.64
N ASN A 652 7.11 -10.74 6.91
CA ASN A 652 7.10 -9.52 6.11
C ASN A 652 8.12 -9.65 4.97
N VAL A 653 7.77 -9.18 3.78
CA VAL A 653 8.66 -9.10 2.62
C VAL A 653 8.89 -7.63 2.31
N THR A 654 10.15 -7.26 2.09
CA THR A 654 10.59 -5.89 1.76
C THR A 654 11.52 -5.92 0.55
N ASN A 655 11.80 -4.78 -0.05
CA ASN A 655 12.73 -4.72 -1.21
C ASN A 655 14.16 -5.15 -0.89
N PHE A 656 14.58 -5.09 0.37
CA PHE A 656 15.92 -5.48 0.80
C PHE A 656 16.00 -6.91 1.39
N GLY A 657 14.87 -7.62 1.52
CA GLY A 657 14.83 -8.98 2.02
C GLY A 657 13.52 -9.36 2.70
N ALA A 658 13.53 -10.48 3.42
CA ALA A 658 12.38 -11.01 4.12
C ALA A 658 12.66 -11.15 5.63
N PHE A 659 11.67 -10.77 6.44
CA PHE A 659 11.69 -11.03 7.88
C PHE A 659 11.06 -12.39 8.16
N VAL A 660 11.78 -13.19 8.94
CA VAL A 660 11.37 -14.55 9.29
C VAL A 660 11.22 -14.66 10.80
N ASP A 661 10.06 -15.14 11.22
CA ASP A 661 9.80 -15.53 12.59
C ASP A 661 10.38 -16.92 12.83
N LEU A 662 11.21 -17.06 13.86
CA LEU A 662 11.82 -18.32 14.31
C LEU A 662 11.12 -18.86 15.56
N GLY A 663 9.97 -18.27 15.93
CA GLY A 663 9.26 -18.56 17.17
C GLY A 663 9.89 -17.90 18.40
N ILE A 664 10.72 -16.90 18.25
CA ILE A 664 11.32 -16.11 19.34
C ILE A 664 10.91 -14.63 19.19
N LYS A 665 11.08 -13.87 20.25
CA LYS A 665 10.67 -12.46 20.30
C LYS A 665 11.28 -11.59 19.18
N THR A 666 12.49 -11.95 18.72
CA THR A 666 13.23 -11.21 17.70
C THR A 666 13.13 -11.91 16.35
N LYS A 667 12.62 -11.21 15.34
CA LYS A 667 12.56 -11.72 13.96
C LYS A 667 13.95 -11.64 13.31
N GLY A 668 14.29 -12.66 12.51
CA GLY A 668 15.51 -12.67 11.72
C GLY A 668 15.29 -12.04 10.33
N LEU A 669 16.34 -11.48 9.75
CA LEU A 669 16.33 -10.93 8.40
C LEU A 669 17.11 -11.83 7.43
N VAL A 670 16.45 -12.27 6.39
CA VAL A 670 17.10 -12.84 5.20
C VAL A 670 17.28 -11.69 4.20
N HIS A 671 18.50 -11.17 4.06
CA HIS A 671 18.80 -10.12 3.09
C HIS A 671 18.56 -10.62 1.67
N VAL A 672 18.18 -9.74 0.72
CA VAL A 672 17.88 -10.10 -0.67
C VAL A 672 18.98 -10.94 -1.34
N SER A 673 20.24 -10.69 -1.01
CA SER A 673 21.39 -11.48 -1.50
C SER A 673 21.50 -12.87 -0.88
N GLN A 674 20.71 -13.19 0.15
CA GLN A 674 20.70 -14.46 0.88
C GLN A 674 19.42 -15.28 0.66
N LEU A 675 18.49 -14.80 -0.18
CA LEU A 675 17.22 -15.47 -0.46
C LEU A 675 17.37 -16.70 -1.38
N ALA A 676 18.30 -16.64 -2.34
CA ALA A 676 18.52 -17.72 -3.30
C ALA A 676 19.96 -17.70 -3.82
N ASP A 677 20.39 -18.79 -4.48
CA ASP A 677 21.71 -18.94 -5.09
C ASP A 677 21.83 -18.17 -6.44
N ARG A 678 20.75 -17.54 -6.89
CA ARG A 678 20.70 -16.68 -8.08
C ARG A 678 20.52 -15.22 -7.67
N PHE A 679 20.79 -14.29 -8.60
CA PHE A 679 20.45 -12.89 -8.41
C PHE A 679 18.92 -12.72 -8.29
N VAL A 680 18.49 -12.10 -7.20
CA VAL A 680 17.09 -11.80 -6.90
C VAL A 680 16.91 -10.30 -7.00
N LYS A 681 16.05 -9.86 -7.89
CA LYS A 681 15.73 -8.43 -8.06
C LYS A 681 14.61 -8.02 -7.12
N ASP A 682 13.57 -8.82 -7.01
CA ASP A 682 12.43 -8.61 -6.13
C ASP A 682 12.28 -9.81 -5.18
N PRO A 683 12.42 -9.62 -3.86
CA PRO A 683 12.21 -10.68 -2.88
C PRO A 683 10.87 -11.40 -2.98
N ALA A 684 9.81 -10.71 -3.41
CA ALA A 684 8.48 -11.30 -3.58
C ALA A 684 8.40 -12.39 -4.68
N GLU A 685 9.41 -12.46 -5.58
CA GLU A 685 9.53 -13.55 -6.57
C GLU A 685 10.00 -14.88 -5.95
N VAL A 686 10.57 -14.83 -4.74
CA VAL A 686 11.21 -15.98 -4.08
C VAL A 686 10.43 -16.42 -2.85
N VAL A 687 9.92 -15.45 -2.07
CA VAL A 687 9.24 -15.73 -0.80
C VAL A 687 7.95 -14.92 -0.68
N GLN A 688 7.00 -15.46 0.07
CA GLN A 688 5.70 -14.85 0.36
C GLN A 688 5.46 -14.78 1.87
N VAL A 689 4.65 -13.82 2.31
CA VAL A 689 4.22 -13.73 3.72
C VAL A 689 3.44 -15.00 4.09
N GLN A 690 3.64 -15.49 5.31
CA GLN A 690 3.13 -16.76 5.83
C GLN A 690 3.76 -18.02 5.19
N GLN A 691 4.71 -17.89 4.28
CA GLN A 691 5.44 -19.03 3.74
C GLN A 691 6.32 -19.64 4.81
N GLN A 692 6.25 -20.97 4.93
CA GLN A 692 7.15 -21.78 5.73
C GLN A 692 8.48 -21.91 4.99
N VAL A 693 9.57 -21.61 5.65
CA VAL A 693 10.92 -21.62 5.08
C VAL A 693 11.91 -22.28 6.04
N GLU A 694 12.95 -22.84 5.49
CA GLU A 694 14.12 -23.27 6.23
C GLU A 694 15.23 -22.24 6.07
N VAL A 695 15.77 -21.77 7.18
CA VAL A 695 16.78 -20.71 7.21
C VAL A 695 17.97 -21.10 8.04
N ARG A 696 19.17 -20.66 7.60
CA ARG A 696 20.42 -20.83 8.35
C ARG A 696 20.79 -19.55 9.05
N VAL A 697 21.19 -19.62 10.32
CA VAL A 697 21.69 -18.49 11.08
C VAL A 697 23.09 -18.13 10.57
N VAL A 698 23.26 -16.89 10.11
CA VAL A 698 24.54 -16.37 9.57
C VAL A 698 25.25 -15.50 10.61
N GLU A 699 24.50 -14.66 11.32
CA GLU A 699 25.03 -13.72 12.30
C GLU A 699 23.99 -13.47 13.40
N VAL A 700 24.45 -13.33 14.64
CA VAL A 700 23.62 -12.96 15.80
C VAL A 700 24.27 -11.80 16.54
N ASP A 701 23.66 -10.62 16.44
CA ASP A 701 24.04 -9.43 17.24
C ASP A 701 23.10 -9.29 18.44
N LYS A 702 23.49 -9.91 19.55
CA LYS A 702 22.68 -9.90 20.78
C LYS A 702 22.52 -8.49 21.37
N ALA A 703 23.51 -7.61 21.18
CA ALA A 703 23.49 -6.26 21.72
C ALA A 703 22.47 -5.36 21.01
N ARG A 704 22.30 -5.58 19.70
CA ARG A 704 21.35 -4.83 18.86
C ARG A 704 20.04 -5.58 18.64
N GLY A 705 19.93 -6.84 19.10
CA GLY A 705 18.79 -7.69 18.84
C GLY A 705 18.59 -7.96 17.34
N ARG A 706 19.67 -8.20 16.59
CA ARG A 706 19.63 -8.45 15.14
C ARG A 706 20.08 -9.88 14.83
N ILE A 707 19.34 -10.54 13.96
CA ILE A 707 19.63 -11.89 13.49
C ILE A 707 19.69 -11.86 11.98
N ALA A 708 20.84 -12.20 11.39
CA ALA A 708 20.96 -12.38 9.95
C ALA A 708 20.80 -13.85 9.57
N LEU A 709 20.01 -14.10 8.56
CA LEU A 709 19.62 -15.42 8.10
C LEU A 709 19.94 -15.62 6.61
N SER A 710 20.08 -16.86 6.18
CA SER A 710 20.26 -17.25 4.78
C SER A 710 19.36 -18.42 4.41
N MET A 711 18.76 -18.37 3.23
CA MET A 711 18.02 -19.46 2.59
C MET A 711 18.86 -20.19 1.54
N LYS A 712 20.12 -19.78 1.33
CA LYS A 712 21.00 -20.46 0.39
C LYS A 712 21.34 -21.86 0.87
N LYS A 713 21.30 -22.80 -0.06
CA LYS A 713 21.83 -24.16 0.15
C LYS A 713 23.35 -24.02 0.16
N GLY A 714 23.95 -23.97 1.33
CA GLY A 714 25.39 -23.83 1.54
C GLY A 714 26.20 -24.98 1.05
#